data_b814c0aa2bd397e93c62e29166b9af2a
#
_entry.id   b814c0aa2bd397e93c62e29166b9af2a
#
_cell.length_a   1.000
_cell.length_b   1.000
_cell.length_c   1.000
_cell.angle_alpha   90.00
_cell.angle_beta   90.00
_cell.angle_gamma   90.00
#
_symmetry.space_group_name_H-M   'P 1'
#
loop_
_entity.id
_entity.type
_entity.pdbx_description
1 polymer ?
#
loop_
_entity_poly.entity_id
_entity_poly.type
_entity_poly.pdbx_seq_one_letter_code
_entity_poly.pdbx_strand_id
1 'polypeptide(L)'
;MDKLLPPLNLDELRRLKWLLGGALALIALGTVVFLEIEALGLVGVAASLIMAAMLWPVLPSRMPPLVWRGAVPVIILSLIADLYFSPDTLPALIRLAILLVLYRAVSYRRKREDLQLILLALFLVVVAGVLTVALEFAFLLLLFTGCALGFLFVVTLIDLTENTRQALTYEEMSRCPAWALGSWRPYLYRLRQVADWRWVGFASGLFFCVVIFSMLLFIVIPRFEITAGFFLDQYITKQSRTGFTDVLKFGEVGALIQDDRVALRVDVSDPAIVGLAPYWRLVALDEYTPDGFRVSAGLKQELLRSQTVTQQITDQQLGSIRGMVAGSWTFYLEPGVSRFLPIPGRYRQLRLREPMPLQASRRHRLVALRTEAMTMTAYQVEAVELTDTVPDPRFAQRLRSVQDNRTTPSAQDRAEAETNLRGPLGPVNAAILRRINTEIIAGAVLTPAEYAHRAIAWLQAHHAYALSVKLPAGDGQDAIVRWLASSEPGFCEYFAASFVLLARAADYPARVVAGFHGGIWNGVENYFMVRNSDAHAWAEIYDGTASWLRMEPTPGLRRLSSTIAQAGSSFAPDRSWRARLDSVRVLWYRRIVNFDSRAQVAMVEQVKSFTTDLGSAWLGQLAKYPQRLKTWWTQPWNFARVRELLMGILVPVALVGLLLRWGRWGWLRSGWGPADYDPVRRTAGRWLTQLAAGPDDDVMADLRRLRYGPRETWPESQVVFRRAKIARRRGRPR
;
A
#
# COMPACT_ATOMS: atom_id res chain seq x y z
N MET A 1 -15.39 -49.06 -0.80
CA MET A 1 -15.25 -48.93 0.67
C MET A 1 -13.96 -48.16 0.91
N ASP A 2 -14.04 -46.84 0.89
CA ASP A 2 -12.88 -45.99 1.24
C ASP A 2 -12.58 -46.17 2.72
N LYS A 3 -11.41 -46.68 3.03
CA LYS A 3 -10.92 -46.78 4.41
C LYS A 3 -10.84 -45.32 4.95
N LEU A 4 -11.81 -44.95 5.78
CA LEU A 4 -11.77 -43.71 6.56
C LEU A 4 -10.47 -43.73 7.36
N LEU A 5 -9.51 -42.94 6.96
CA LEU A 5 -8.26 -42.77 7.69
C LEU A 5 -8.58 -42.29 9.12
N PRO A 6 -7.91 -42.80 10.15
CA PRO A 6 -8.14 -42.36 11.51
C PRO A 6 -7.89 -40.84 11.62
N PRO A 7 -8.66 -40.11 12.45
CA PRO A 7 -8.52 -38.70 12.67
C PRO A 7 -7.09 -38.36 13.17
N LEU A 8 -6.69 -37.10 13.02
CA LEU A 8 -5.38 -36.63 13.49
C LEU A 8 -5.24 -36.88 14.98
N ASN A 9 -4.09 -37.42 15.37
CA ASN A 9 -3.73 -37.62 16.78
C ASN A 9 -3.43 -36.26 17.44
N LEU A 10 -3.48 -36.20 18.77
CA LEU A 10 -3.17 -34.99 19.56
C LEU A 10 -1.77 -34.45 19.25
N ASP A 11 -0.77 -35.32 19.08
CA ASP A 11 0.58 -34.92 18.71
C ASP A 11 0.66 -34.34 17.29
N GLU A 12 -0.14 -34.83 16.35
CA GLU A 12 -0.24 -34.30 15.02
C GLU A 12 -0.92 -32.91 15.00
N LEU A 13 -1.94 -32.71 15.83
CA LEU A 13 -2.58 -31.41 16.04
C LEU A 13 -1.60 -30.38 16.68
N ARG A 14 -0.79 -30.83 17.65
CA ARG A 14 0.24 -29.98 18.28
C ARG A 14 1.33 -29.56 17.27
N ARG A 15 1.71 -30.46 16.34
CA ARG A 15 2.60 -30.11 15.21
C ARG A 15 1.97 -29.10 14.27
N LEU A 16 0.70 -29.27 13.92
CA LEU A 16 -0.02 -28.32 13.09
C LEU A 16 -0.09 -26.94 13.77
N LYS A 17 -0.38 -26.93 15.09
CA LYS A 17 -0.35 -25.71 15.90
C LYS A 17 1.02 -25.04 15.86
N TRP A 18 2.10 -25.81 15.95
CA TRP A 18 3.47 -25.28 15.87
C TRP A 18 3.77 -24.62 14.55
N LEU A 19 3.42 -25.27 13.43
CA LEU A 19 3.60 -24.72 12.08
C LEU A 19 2.78 -23.44 11.87
N LEU A 20 1.50 -23.45 12.22
CA LEU A 20 0.63 -22.30 12.06
C LEU A 20 1.07 -21.13 12.93
N GLY A 21 1.52 -21.38 14.16
CA GLY A 21 2.06 -20.33 15.02
C GLY A 21 3.36 -19.71 14.49
N GLY A 22 4.25 -20.52 13.92
CA GLY A 22 5.44 -20.03 13.24
C GLY A 22 5.10 -19.22 11.98
N ALA A 23 4.19 -19.73 11.15
CA ALA A 23 3.71 -19.01 9.95
C ALA A 23 3.06 -17.67 10.31
N LEU A 24 2.21 -17.65 11.35
CA LEU A 24 1.57 -16.43 11.85
C LEU A 24 2.62 -15.36 12.24
N ALA A 25 3.65 -15.78 12.99
CA ALA A 25 4.74 -14.90 13.39
C ALA A 25 5.55 -14.39 12.20
N LEU A 26 5.85 -15.24 11.21
CA LEU A 26 6.56 -14.84 9.99
C LEU A 26 5.75 -13.85 9.14
N ILE A 27 4.44 -14.06 9.00
CA ILE A 27 3.55 -13.13 8.29
C ILE A 27 3.53 -11.78 9.01
N ALA A 28 3.39 -11.77 10.35
CA ALA A 28 3.41 -10.55 11.15
C ALA A 28 4.76 -9.80 11.02
N LEU A 29 5.90 -10.50 11.04
CA LEU A 29 7.21 -9.90 10.79
C LEU A 29 7.33 -9.36 9.36
N GLY A 30 6.74 -10.06 8.37
CA GLY A 30 6.69 -9.60 7.00
C GLY A 30 5.98 -8.25 6.84
N THR A 31 4.99 -7.92 7.68
CA THR A 31 4.33 -6.61 7.64
C THR A 31 5.23 -5.47 8.10
N VAL A 32 6.21 -5.75 8.98
CA VAL A 32 7.15 -4.74 9.49
C VAL A 32 8.10 -4.24 8.41
N VAL A 33 8.37 -5.03 7.37
CA VAL A 33 9.23 -4.65 6.24
C VAL A 33 8.71 -3.39 5.54
N PHE A 34 7.40 -3.17 5.54
CA PHE A 34 6.77 -1.99 4.93
C PHE A 34 6.86 -0.72 5.79
N LEU A 35 7.38 -0.80 7.01
CA LEU A 35 7.49 0.35 7.91
C LEU A 35 8.75 1.20 7.65
N GLU A 36 9.67 0.75 6.79
CA GLU A 36 10.96 1.40 6.49
C GLU A 36 11.75 1.85 7.74
N ILE A 37 11.57 1.12 8.84
CA ILE A 37 12.31 1.34 10.09
C ILE A 37 13.68 0.65 9.96
N GLU A 38 14.71 1.21 10.59
CA GLU A 38 16.05 0.61 10.66
C GLU A 38 16.08 -0.69 11.50
N ALA A 39 15.12 -1.58 11.27
CA ALA A 39 14.97 -2.87 11.95
C ALA A 39 15.07 -4.06 10.99
N LEU A 40 15.38 -3.84 9.71
CA LEU A 40 15.43 -4.94 8.70
C LEU A 40 16.39 -6.06 9.10
N GLY A 41 17.54 -5.72 9.70
CA GLY A 41 18.48 -6.71 10.24
C GLY A 41 17.87 -7.55 11.36
N LEU A 42 17.17 -6.92 12.31
CA LEU A 42 16.48 -7.60 13.40
C LEU A 42 15.34 -8.49 12.89
N VAL A 43 14.54 -8.00 11.95
CA VAL A 43 13.47 -8.77 11.28
C VAL A 43 14.06 -9.98 10.57
N GLY A 44 15.16 -9.82 9.82
CA GLY A 44 15.83 -10.92 9.12
C GLY A 44 16.34 -12.00 10.08
N VAL A 45 16.98 -11.61 11.17
CA VAL A 45 17.44 -12.54 12.22
C VAL A 45 16.26 -13.22 12.89
N ALA A 46 15.23 -12.47 13.29
CA ALA A 46 14.04 -13.03 13.94
C ALA A 46 13.32 -14.02 13.01
N ALA A 47 13.11 -13.68 11.74
CA ALA A 47 12.49 -14.55 10.76
C ALA A 47 13.31 -15.84 10.54
N SER A 48 14.63 -15.73 10.46
CA SER A 48 15.54 -16.89 10.30
C SER A 48 15.46 -17.83 11.51
N LEU A 49 15.44 -17.29 12.73
CA LEU A 49 15.31 -18.08 13.95
C LEU A 49 13.94 -18.75 14.06
N ILE A 50 12.86 -18.06 13.71
CA ILE A 50 11.50 -18.63 13.70
C ILE A 50 11.41 -19.74 12.64
N MET A 51 11.96 -19.51 11.46
CA MET A 51 12.01 -20.52 10.39
C MET A 51 12.81 -21.75 10.83
N ALA A 52 13.96 -21.55 11.44
CA ALA A 52 14.76 -22.64 12.00
C ALA A 52 14.01 -23.43 13.07
N ALA A 53 13.35 -22.75 14.03
CA ALA A 53 12.54 -23.40 15.06
C ALA A 53 11.32 -24.12 14.46
N MET A 54 10.72 -23.58 13.40
CA MET A 54 9.60 -24.19 12.71
C MET A 54 10.00 -25.49 12.01
N LEU A 55 11.17 -25.52 11.36
CA LEU A 55 11.70 -26.69 10.66
C LEU A 55 12.28 -27.74 11.63
N TRP A 56 12.88 -27.28 12.72
CA TRP A 56 13.48 -28.13 13.76
C TRP A 56 12.80 -27.89 15.13
N PRO A 57 11.63 -28.47 15.38
CA PRO A 57 10.88 -28.25 16.62
C PRO A 57 11.62 -28.72 17.90
N VAL A 58 12.72 -29.44 17.73
CA VAL A 58 13.60 -29.88 18.84
C VAL A 58 14.55 -28.75 19.28
N LEU A 59 14.74 -27.72 18.47
CA LEU A 59 15.68 -26.64 18.78
C LEU A 59 15.45 -25.97 20.14
N PRO A 60 14.22 -25.62 20.52
CA PRO A 60 13.95 -25.00 21.83
C PRO A 60 14.37 -25.85 23.03
N SER A 61 14.25 -27.19 22.95
CA SER A 61 14.64 -28.09 24.03
C SER A 61 16.14 -28.29 24.18
N ARG A 62 16.93 -27.94 23.11
CA ARG A 62 18.40 -27.99 23.17
C ARG A 62 19.00 -26.72 23.76
N MET A 63 18.23 -25.66 23.89
CA MET A 63 18.70 -24.40 24.47
C MET A 63 18.81 -24.55 26.01
N PRO A 64 19.90 -24.05 26.62
CA PRO A 64 20.06 -24.12 28.06
C PRO A 64 18.96 -23.32 28.77
N PRO A 65 18.49 -23.74 29.95
CA PRO A 65 17.41 -23.09 30.69
C PRO A 65 17.73 -21.64 31.07
N LEU A 66 19.02 -21.30 31.12
CA LEU A 66 19.49 -19.94 31.39
C LEU A 66 19.04 -18.97 30.28
N VAL A 67 19.02 -19.40 29.00
CA VAL A 67 18.55 -18.58 27.85
C VAL A 67 17.08 -18.22 28.04
N TRP A 68 16.25 -19.19 28.45
CA TRP A 68 14.82 -18.94 28.67
C TRP A 68 14.53 -18.03 29.84
N ARG A 69 15.31 -18.17 30.95
CA ARG A 69 15.18 -17.30 32.12
C ARG A 69 15.72 -15.90 31.87
N GLY A 70 16.79 -15.76 31.06
CA GLY A 70 17.41 -14.50 30.73
C GLY A 70 16.73 -13.75 29.58
N ALA A 71 15.93 -14.41 28.75
CA ALA A 71 15.34 -13.80 27.57
C ALA A 71 14.47 -12.57 27.89
N VAL A 72 13.54 -12.69 28.85
CA VAL A 72 12.65 -11.58 29.22
C VAL A 72 13.41 -10.39 29.84
N PRO A 73 14.31 -10.58 30.82
CA PRO A 73 15.17 -9.51 31.30
C PRO A 73 15.98 -8.81 30.20
N VAL A 74 16.55 -9.58 29.27
CA VAL A 74 17.32 -9.03 28.15
C VAL A 74 16.43 -8.20 27.21
N ILE A 75 15.22 -8.65 26.90
CA ILE A 75 14.23 -7.91 26.11
C ILE A 75 13.87 -6.57 26.80
N ILE A 76 13.65 -6.60 28.12
CA ILE A 76 13.37 -5.38 28.90
C ILE A 76 14.56 -4.43 28.90
N LEU A 77 15.77 -4.97 29.11
CA LEU A 77 16.99 -4.16 29.09
C LEU A 77 17.23 -3.55 27.71
N SER A 78 16.97 -4.29 26.62
CA SER A 78 17.09 -3.76 25.27
C SER A 78 16.10 -2.62 25.03
N LEU A 79 14.86 -2.70 25.55
CA LEU A 79 13.90 -1.59 25.48
C LEU A 79 14.39 -0.36 26.25
N ILE A 80 14.91 -0.52 27.46
CA ILE A 80 15.44 0.58 28.27
C ILE A 80 16.61 1.25 27.56
N ALA A 81 17.52 0.45 27.00
CA ALA A 81 18.65 0.95 26.23
C ALA A 81 18.17 1.72 24.97
N ASP A 82 17.20 1.15 24.26
CA ASP A 82 16.64 1.75 23.06
C ASP A 82 15.95 3.10 23.36
N LEU A 83 15.20 3.20 24.43
CA LEU A 83 14.56 4.44 24.88
C LEU A 83 15.58 5.49 25.39
N TYR A 84 16.74 5.03 25.86
CA TYR A 84 17.81 5.93 26.32
C TYR A 84 18.62 6.52 25.15
N PHE A 85 18.93 5.70 24.14
CA PHE A 85 19.78 6.10 23.00
C PHE A 85 18.98 6.67 21.81
N SER A 86 17.70 6.39 21.70
CA SER A 86 16.85 6.82 20.58
C SER A 86 15.83 7.86 21.06
N PRO A 87 15.72 9.02 20.40
CA PRO A 87 14.70 10.02 20.75
C PRO A 87 13.26 9.53 20.41
N ASP A 88 13.16 8.51 19.57
CA ASP A 88 11.87 8.06 19.02
C ASP A 88 11.35 6.81 19.77
N THR A 89 10.20 6.94 20.40
CA THR A 89 9.58 5.86 21.18
C THR A 89 8.93 4.77 20.31
N LEU A 90 8.39 5.12 19.16
CA LEU A 90 7.66 4.18 18.29
C LEU A 90 8.56 3.07 17.71
N PRO A 91 9.75 3.34 17.14
CA PRO A 91 10.67 2.30 16.69
C PRO A 91 11.09 1.35 17.83
N ALA A 92 11.30 1.89 19.05
CA ALA A 92 11.65 1.09 20.22
C ALA A 92 10.53 0.09 20.59
N LEU A 93 9.26 0.53 20.55
CA LEU A 93 8.11 -0.33 20.80
C LEU A 93 7.95 -1.42 19.72
N ILE A 94 8.24 -1.10 18.46
CA ILE A 94 8.18 -2.08 17.37
C ILE A 94 9.29 -3.11 17.53
N ARG A 95 10.52 -2.70 17.85
CA ARG A 95 11.64 -3.63 18.14
C ARG A 95 11.32 -4.53 19.33
N LEU A 96 10.73 -3.97 20.39
CA LEU A 96 10.24 -4.76 21.52
C LEU A 96 9.22 -5.82 21.07
N ALA A 97 8.22 -5.43 20.28
CA ALA A 97 7.19 -6.34 19.79
C ALA A 97 7.78 -7.47 18.93
N ILE A 98 8.77 -7.16 18.06
CA ILE A 98 9.50 -8.16 17.26
C ILE A 98 10.18 -9.17 18.17
N LEU A 99 10.89 -8.72 19.20
CA LEU A 99 11.59 -9.60 20.17
C LEU A 99 10.61 -10.46 20.96
N LEU A 100 9.46 -9.90 21.37
CA LEU A 100 8.42 -10.66 22.06
C LEU A 100 7.76 -11.70 21.16
N VAL A 101 7.49 -11.36 19.88
CA VAL A 101 6.98 -12.33 18.89
C VAL A 101 7.99 -13.43 18.67
N LEU A 102 9.28 -13.11 18.49
CA LEU A 102 10.37 -14.08 18.36
C LEU A 102 10.40 -15.02 19.56
N TYR A 103 10.42 -14.47 20.78
CA TYR A 103 10.46 -15.26 22.04
C TYR A 103 9.26 -16.22 22.11
N ARG A 104 8.05 -15.73 21.82
CA ARG A 104 6.83 -16.55 21.86
C ARG A 104 6.74 -17.54 20.71
N ALA A 105 7.22 -17.21 19.52
CA ALA A 105 7.21 -18.11 18.37
C ALA A 105 8.15 -19.31 18.56
N VAL A 106 9.33 -19.08 19.17
CA VAL A 106 10.36 -20.12 19.37
C VAL A 106 10.12 -20.94 20.66
N SER A 107 9.44 -20.41 21.68
CA SER A 107 9.16 -21.16 22.91
C SER A 107 8.04 -22.18 22.74
N TYR A 108 8.08 -23.30 23.51
CA TYR A 108 6.92 -24.20 23.61
C TYR A 108 5.77 -23.46 24.31
N ARG A 109 4.55 -23.57 23.77
CA ARG A 109 3.42 -22.73 24.15
C ARG A 109 2.27 -23.54 24.73
N ARG A 110 1.72 -23.01 25.83
CA ARG A 110 0.41 -23.39 26.39
C ARG A 110 -0.69 -22.54 25.72
N LYS A 111 -1.96 -22.86 25.93
CA LYS A 111 -3.12 -22.11 25.38
C LYS A 111 -3.03 -20.61 25.65
N ARG A 112 -2.69 -20.19 26.87
CA ARG A 112 -2.54 -18.77 27.23
C ARG A 112 -1.42 -18.09 26.43
N GLU A 113 -0.34 -18.80 26.18
CA GLU A 113 0.82 -18.30 25.44
C GLU A 113 0.57 -18.30 23.93
N ASP A 114 -0.24 -19.22 23.41
CA ASP A 114 -0.72 -19.22 22.03
C ASP A 114 -1.58 -17.96 21.76
N LEU A 115 -2.48 -17.59 22.68
CA LEU A 115 -3.27 -16.36 22.59
C LEU A 115 -2.40 -15.10 22.67
N GLN A 116 -1.34 -15.12 23.51
CA GLN A 116 -0.38 -14.02 23.57
C GLN A 116 0.38 -13.85 22.24
N LEU A 117 0.75 -14.96 21.58
CA LEU A 117 1.39 -14.89 20.27
C LEU A 117 0.48 -14.23 19.22
N ILE A 118 -0.81 -14.63 19.20
CA ILE A 118 -1.79 -14.00 18.28
C ILE A 118 -1.90 -12.51 18.57
N LEU A 119 -2.00 -12.11 19.83
CA LEU A 119 -2.16 -10.72 20.23
C LEU A 119 -0.95 -9.86 19.85
N LEU A 120 0.27 -10.37 20.11
CA LEU A 120 1.51 -9.70 19.75
C LEU A 120 1.69 -9.58 18.23
N ALA A 121 1.39 -10.66 17.50
CA ALA A 121 1.41 -10.67 16.05
C ALA A 121 0.36 -9.69 15.47
N LEU A 122 -0.86 -9.68 16.03
CA LEU A 122 -1.91 -8.73 15.65
C LEU A 122 -1.48 -7.28 15.92
N PHE A 123 -0.83 -7.03 17.06
CA PHE A 123 -0.31 -5.69 17.37
C PHE A 123 0.66 -5.19 16.28
N LEU A 124 1.62 -6.04 15.86
CA LEU A 124 2.53 -5.67 14.75
C LEU A 124 1.78 -5.39 13.46
N VAL A 125 0.79 -6.22 13.10
CA VAL A 125 -0.02 -6.04 11.89
C VAL A 125 -0.85 -4.76 11.97
N VAL A 126 -1.44 -4.44 13.13
CA VAL A 126 -2.22 -3.20 13.32
C VAL A 126 -1.32 -1.98 13.22
N VAL A 127 -0.15 -1.98 13.88
CA VAL A 127 0.82 -0.88 13.78
C VAL A 127 1.28 -0.69 12.33
N ALA A 128 1.59 -1.79 11.63
CA ALA A 128 1.92 -1.71 10.21
C ALA A 128 0.75 -1.17 9.38
N GLY A 129 -0.48 -1.57 9.66
CA GLY A 129 -1.67 -1.12 8.95
C GLY A 129 -2.00 0.37 9.14
N VAL A 130 -1.64 0.95 10.29
CA VAL A 130 -1.79 2.38 10.54
C VAL A 130 -0.72 3.19 9.77
N LEU A 131 0.47 2.63 9.61
CA LEU A 131 1.64 3.34 9.05
C LEU A 131 1.87 3.07 7.56
N THR A 132 1.20 2.08 6.96
CA THR A 132 1.37 1.77 5.54
C THR A 132 0.04 1.74 4.79
N VAL A 133 0.10 2.19 3.54
CA VAL A 133 -1.03 2.15 2.61
C VAL A 133 -0.78 1.20 1.43
N ALA A 134 0.30 0.42 1.50
CA ALA A 134 0.72 -0.47 0.43
C ALA A 134 -0.33 -1.57 0.14
N LEU A 135 -0.57 -1.85 -1.14
CA LEU A 135 -1.48 -2.92 -1.57
C LEU A 135 -0.98 -4.30 -1.11
N GLU A 136 0.33 -4.49 -1.11
CA GLU A 136 1.00 -5.71 -0.68
C GLU A 136 0.71 -6.03 0.79
N PHE A 137 0.58 -4.99 1.63
CA PHE A 137 0.16 -5.14 3.02
C PHE A 137 -1.25 -5.74 3.14
N ALA A 138 -2.19 -5.33 2.28
CA ALA A 138 -3.54 -5.90 2.27
C ALA A 138 -3.53 -7.41 2.02
N PHE A 139 -2.67 -7.87 1.11
CA PHE A 139 -2.50 -9.31 0.87
C PHE A 139 -1.96 -10.03 2.10
N LEU A 140 -0.95 -9.46 2.79
CA LEU A 140 -0.42 -10.04 4.04
C LEU A 140 -1.47 -10.02 5.16
N LEU A 141 -2.32 -9.01 5.23
CA LEU A 141 -3.43 -8.93 6.19
C LEU A 141 -4.44 -10.07 5.98
N LEU A 142 -4.82 -10.35 4.73
CA LEU A 142 -5.68 -11.46 4.39
C LEU A 142 -5.04 -12.80 4.73
N LEU A 143 -3.76 -12.96 4.43
CA LEU A 143 -3.00 -14.18 4.74
C LEU A 143 -2.87 -14.37 6.27
N PHE A 144 -2.60 -13.28 7.01
CA PHE A 144 -2.57 -13.26 8.47
C PHE A 144 -3.90 -13.70 9.05
N THR A 145 -5.02 -13.13 8.55
CA THR A 145 -6.37 -13.45 9.02
C THR A 145 -6.69 -14.94 8.82
N GLY A 146 -6.40 -15.47 7.62
CA GLY A 146 -6.60 -16.89 7.33
C GLY A 146 -5.74 -17.80 8.22
N CYS A 147 -4.47 -17.45 8.41
CA CYS A 147 -3.56 -18.18 9.29
C CYS A 147 -4.00 -18.11 10.77
N ALA A 148 -4.42 -16.95 11.24
CA ALA A 148 -4.90 -16.75 12.62
C ALA A 148 -6.18 -17.55 12.90
N LEU A 149 -7.13 -17.57 11.97
CA LEU A 149 -8.35 -18.39 12.09
C LEU A 149 -8.01 -19.88 12.11
N GLY A 150 -7.12 -20.34 11.23
CA GLY A 150 -6.65 -21.73 11.23
C GLY A 150 -5.93 -22.10 12.54
N PHE A 151 -5.10 -21.20 13.04
CA PHE A 151 -4.39 -21.38 14.31
C PHE A 151 -5.35 -21.45 15.51
N LEU A 152 -6.30 -20.52 15.62
CA LEU A 152 -7.34 -20.52 16.66
C LEU A 152 -8.20 -21.79 16.60
N PHE A 153 -8.56 -22.22 15.39
CA PHE A 153 -9.32 -23.45 15.21
C PHE A 153 -8.57 -24.66 15.77
N VAL A 154 -7.28 -24.81 15.42
CA VAL A 154 -6.45 -25.93 15.95
C VAL A 154 -6.25 -25.83 17.45
N VAL A 155 -6.02 -24.63 18.01
CA VAL A 155 -5.93 -24.42 19.47
C VAL A 155 -7.21 -24.86 20.17
N THR A 156 -8.38 -24.50 19.60
CA THR A 156 -9.69 -24.90 20.15
C THR A 156 -9.91 -26.42 20.08
N LEU A 157 -9.51 -27.08 18.98
CA LEU A 157 -9.59 -28.54 18.86
C LEU A 157 -8.72 -29.24 19.91
N ILE A 158 -7.51 -28.75 20.16
CA ILE A 158 -6.61 -29.29 21.19
C ILE A 158 -7.25 -29.13 22.56
N ASP A 159 -7.80 -27.97 22.88
CA ASP A 159 -8.46 -27.68 24.15
C ASP A 159 -9.65 -28.61 24.42
N LEU A 160 -10.49 -28.84 23.42
CA LEU A 160 -11.61 -29.77 23.53
C LEU A 160 -11.16 -31.24 23.77
N THR A 161 -9.99 -31.61 23.24
CA THR A 161 -9.45 -32.95 23.41
C THR A 161 -8.70 -33.10 24.74
N GLU A 162 -8.04 -32.05 25.24
CA GLU A 162 -7.31 -32.04 26.50
C GLU A 162 -8.25 -31.99 27.74
N ASN A 163 -9.37 -31.26 27.67
CA ASN A 163 -10.38 -31.23 28.76
C ASN A 163 -11.00 -32.61 29.05
N THR A 164 -10.81 -33.56 28.15
CA THR A 164 -11.27 -34.94 28.32
C THR A 164 -10.19 -35.86 28.92
N ARG A 165 -8.95 -35.42 29.02
CA ARG A 165 -7.81 -36.13 29.58
C ARG A 165 -7.08 -35.22 30.57
N GLN A 166 -6.78 -35.74 31.76
CA GLN A 166 -6.10 -35.04 32.85
C GLN A 166 -4.93 -34.17 32.42
N ALA A 167 -4.88 -32.94 32.93
CA ALA A 167 -3.83 -31.98 32.68
C ALA A 167 -2.45 -32.53 33.01
N LEU A 168 -1.54 -32.57 32.03
CA LEU A 168 -0.15 -32.97 32.22
C LEU A 168 0.57 -32.05 33.21
N THR A 169 1.37 -32.61 34.10
CA THR A 169 2.09 -31.90 35.15
C THR A 169 3.21 -31.01 34.57
N TYR A 170 3.56 -29.91 35.25
CA TYR A 170 4.53 -28.91 34.84
C TYR A 170 5.93 -29.48 34.48
N GLU A 171 6.36 -30.55 35.15
CA GLU A 171 7.66 -31.19 34.88
C GLU A 171 7.74 -31.97 33.57
N GLU A 172 6.62 -32.45 33.06
CA GLU A 172 6.58 -33.15 31.77
C GLU A 172 6.71 -32.22 30.55
N MET A 173 6.48 -30.93 30.75
CA MET A 173 6.54 -29.93 29.67
C MET A 173 7.94 -29.32 29.42
N SER A 174 8.89 -29.52 30.36
CA SER A 174 10.29 -29.07 30.17
C SER A 174 11.14 -30.07 29.38
N ARG A 175 10.64 -31.31 29.18
CA ARG A 175 11.27 -32.30 28.30
C ARG A 175 10.82 -32.14 26.86
N CYS A 176 11.71 -32.53 25.92
CA CYS A 176 11.39 -32.49 24.49
C CYS A 176 10.05 -33.22 24.24
N PRO A 177 9.01 -32.54 23.77
CA PRO A 177 7.72 -33.16 23.57
C PRO A 177 7.80 -34.22 22.47
N ALA A 178 7.11 -35.37 22.66
CA ALA A 178 7.14 -36.49 21.72
C ALA A 178 6.76 -36.11 20.29
N TRP A 179 5.87 -35.13 20.14
CA TRP A 179 5.46 -34.62 18.82
C TRP A 179 6.60 -33.92 18.08
N ALA A 180 7.62 -33.38 18.77
CA ALA A 180 8.73 -32.65 18.14
C ALA A 180 9.77 -33.59 17.47
N LEU A 181 9.83 -34.87 17.89
CA LEU A 181 10.83 -35.83 17.41
C LEU A 181 10.49 -36.49 16.06
N GLY A 182 9.28 -36.35 15.55
CA GLY A 182 8.87 -37.00 14.30
C GLY A 182 9.33 -36.28 13.03
N SER A 183 9.48 -37.04 11.95
CA SER A 183 9.83 -36.49 10.65
C SER A 183 8.67 -35.75 9.96
N TRP A 184 8.98 -34.70 9.16
CA TRP A 184 8.01 -33.86 8.48
C TRP A 184 7.34 -34.52 7.27
N ARG A 185 8.09 -35.32 6.48
CA ARG A 185 7.58 -35.91 5.23
C ARG A 185 6.36 -36.81 5.43
N PRO A 186 6.36 -37.81 6.35
CA PRO A 186 5.19 -38.65 6.58
C PRO A 186 4.03 -37.86 7.20
N TYR A 187 4.32 -36.85 8.04
CA TYR A 187 3.32 -35.98 8.62
C TYR A 187 2.55 -35.15 7.56
N LEU A 188 3.28 -34.49 6.66
CA LEU A 188 2.66 -33.69 5.59
C LEU A 188 1.87 -34.55 4.61
N TYR A 189 2.37 -35.77 4.30
CA TYR A 189 1.65 -36.73 3.48
C TYR A 189 0.33 -37.15 4.15
N ARG A 190 0.37 -37.43 5.44
CA ARG A 190 -0.84 -37.79 6.22
C ARG A 190 -1.79 -36.62 6.37
N LEU A 191 -1.29 -35.41 6.63
CA LEU A 191 -2.10 -34.19 6.70
C LEU A 191 -2.88 -33.99 5.40
N ARG A 192 -2.22 -34.17 4.24
CA ARG A 192 -2.87 -34.10 2.92
C ARG A 192 -3.93 -35.17 2.70
N GLN A 193 -3.76 -36.36 3.27
CA GLN A 193 -4.74 -37.42 3.15
C GLN A 193 -5.97 -37.24 4.06
N VAL A 194 -5.77 -36.65 5.25
CA VAL A 194 -6.84 -36.38 6.24
C VAL A 194 -7.56 -35.07 5.97
N ALA A 195 -6.91 -34.14 5.24
CA ALA A 195 -7.51 -32.87 4.83
C ALA A 195 -8.69 -33.14 3.87
N ASP A 196 -9.86 -33.33 4.45
CA ASP A 196 -11.11 -33.47 3.68
C ASP A 196 -11.53 -32.10 3.14
N TRP A 197 -11.95 -32.04 1.88
CA TRP A 197 -12.45 -30.83 1.22
C TRP A 197 -13.55 -30.10 2.01
N ARG A 198 -14.27 -30.81 2.85
CA ARG A 198 -15.31 -30.25 3.74
C ARG A 198 -14.75 -29.30 4.78
N TRP A 199 -13.62 -29.64 5.40
CA TRP A 199 -12.94 -28.80 6.38
C TRP A 199 -12.36 -27.55 5.70
N VAL A 200 -11.80 -27.72 4.52
CA VAL A 200 -11.33 -26.60 3.69
C VAL A 200 -12.48 -25.67 3.34
N GLY A 201 -13.63 -26.24 2.91
CA GLY A 201 -14.84 -25.47 2.58
C GLY A 201 -15.40 -24.72 3.79
N PHE A 202 -15.44 -25.36 4.98
CA PHE A 202 -15.88 -24.69 6.21
C PHE A 202 -14.93 -23.57 6.63
N ALA A 203 -13.63 -23.82 6.62
CA ALA A 203 -12.62 -22.82 6.97
C ALA A 203 -12.63 -21.64 6.00
N SER A 204 -12.76 -21.93 4.70
CA SER A 204 -12.92 -20.89 3.67
C SER A 204 -14.21 -20.09 3.84
N GLY A 205 -15.32 -20.76 4.14
CA GLY A 205 -16.60 -20.09 4.44
C GLY A 205 -16.50 -19.16 5.63
N LEU A 206 -15.88 -19.61 6.73
CA LEU A 206 -15.64 -18.76 7.90
C LEU A 206 -14.73 -17.57 7.57
N PHE A 207 -13.66 -17.80 6.82
CA PHE A 207 -12.77 -16.73 6.37
C PHE A 207 -13.51 -15.68 5.54
N PHE A 208 -14.29 -16.12 4.55
CA PHE A 208 -15.09 -15.19 3.73
C PHE A 208 -16.15 -14.45 4.56
N CYS A 209 -16.79 -15.10 5.52
CA CYS A 209 -17.69 -14.42 6.47
C CYS A 209 -16.98 -13.31 7.23
N VAL A 210 -15.77 -13.57 7.76
CA VAL A 210 -14.99 -12.55 8.47
C VAL A 210 -14.61 -11.40 7.55
N VAL A 211 -14.16 -11.69 6.32
CA VAL A 211 -13.81 -10.66 5.33
C VAL A 211 -15.02 -9.80 4.95
N ILE A 212 -16.16 -10.43 4.64
CA ILE A 212 -17.40 -9.72 4.30
C ILE A 212 -17.88 -8.86 5.47
N PHE A 213 -17.87 -9.41 6.69
CA PHE A 213 -18.27 -8.65 7.89
C PHE A 213 -17.33 -7.47 8.15
N SER A 214 -16.03 -7.66 7.99
CA SER A 214 -15.02 -6.58 8.10
C SER A 214 -15.23 -5.51 7.03
N MET A 215 -15.59 -5.90 5.80
CA MET A 215 -15.92 -4.95 4.73
C MET A 215 -17.19 -4.16 5.05
N LEU A 216 -18.21 -4.79 5.60
CA LEU A 216 -19.43 -4.10 6.05
C LEU A 216 -19.11 -3.13 7.18
N LEU A 217 -18.34 -3.54 8.18
CA LEU A 217 -17.89 -2.65 9.27
C LEU A 217 -17.08 -1.47 8.72
N PHE A 218 -16.20 -1.70 7.76
CA PHE A 218 -15.40 -0.64 7.12
C PHE A 218 -16.29 0.44 6.48
N ILE A 219 -17.42 0.04 5.89
CA ILE A 219 -18.39 0.97 5.28
C ILE A 219 -19.25 1.66 6.35
N VAL A 220 -19.65 0.95 7.43
CA VAL A 220 -20.60 1.43 8.42
C VAL A 220 -19.95 2.30 9.50
N ILE A 221 -18.69 2.03 9.87
CA ILE A 221 -17.99 2.79 10.91
C ILE A 221 -17.82 4.24 10.45
N PRO A 222 -18.37 5.24 11.17
CA PRO A 222 -18.25 6.64 10.80
C PRO A 222 -16.78 7.07 10.74
N ARG A 223 -16.41 7.76 9.67
CA ARG A 223 -15.07 8.34 9.51
C ARG A 223 -15.04 9.69 10.22
N PHE A 224 -14.51 9.71 11.43
CA PHE A 224 -14.23 10.97 12.10
C PHE A 224 -12.94 11.55 11.51
N GLU A 225 -13.00 12.80 11.08
CA GLU A 225 -11.81 13.58 10.75
C GLU A 225 -11.08 13.90 12.06
N ILE A 226 -10.31 12.94 12.55
CA ILE A 226 -9.41 13.20 13.66
C ILE A 226 -8.30 14.06 13.06
N THR A 227 -8.30 15.34 13.38
CA THR A 227 -7.20 16.28 13.14
C THR A 227 -5.98 15.86 13.99
N ALA A 228 -5.65 14.59 13.92
CA ALA A 228 -4.62 13.93 14.74
C ALA A 228 -3.23 13.96 14.09
N GLY A 229 -2.98 14.90 13.17
CA GLY A 229 -1.63 15.17 12.69
C GLY A 229 -0.62 15.56 13.77
N PHE A 230 -1.08 15.76 15.00
CA PHE A 230 -0.23 16.30 16.06
C PHE A 230 0.61 15.25 16.81
N PHE A 231 0.18 14.02 16.89
CA PHE A 231 0.87 12.99 17.69
C PHE A 231 1.80 12.06 16.90
N LEU A 232 1.46 11.75 15.65
CA LEU A 232 2.25 10.83 14.83
C LEU A 232 3.32 11.54 13.98
N ASP A 233 3.06 12.76 13.51
CA ASP A 233 3.99 13.52 12.66
C ASP A 233 5.31 13.87 13.35
N GLN A 234 5.30 14.03 14.67
CA GLN A 234 6.54 14.35 15.41
C GLN A 234 7.44 13.13 15.68
N TYR A 235 6.92 11.89 15.49
CA TYR A 235 7.68 10.65 15.74
C TYR A 235 8.28 10.04 14.49
N ILE A 236 7.93 10.54 13.30
CA ILE A 236 8.38 9.96 12.05
C ILE A 236 9.09 11.03 11.22
N THR A 237 10.27 11.43 11.68
CA THR A 237 11.19 12.22 10.87
C THR A 237 11.87 11.29 9.87
N LYS A 238 11.21 11.00 8.75
CA LYS A 238 11.84 10.34 7.64
C LYS A 238 12.78 11.32 6.95
N GLN A 239 14.07 11.07 7.01
CA GLN A 239 14.98 11.66 6.04
C GLN A 239 14.63 11.09 4.67
N SER A 240 14.17 11.96 3.77
CA SER A 240 13.97 11.61 2.35
C SER A 240 15.30 11.07 1.80
N ARG A 241 15.34 9.78 1.55
CA ARG A 241 16.56 9.11 1.04
C ARG A 241 16.73 9.22 -0.47
N THR A 242 15.67 9.57 -1.22
CA THR A 242 15.68 9.48 -2.69
C THR A 242 14.68 10.44 -3.35
N GLY A 243 14.63 11.69 -2.96
CA GLY A 243 13.67 12.62 -3.53
C GLY A 243 14.26 14.02 -3.69
N PHE A 244 13.53 14.88 -4.42
CA PHE A 244 13.90 16.28 -4.56
C PHE A 244 13.66 17.03 -3.25
N THR A 245 14.74 17.56 -2.69
CA THR A 245 14.75 18.37 -1.46
C THR A 245 14.93 19.84 -1.74
N ASP A 246 15.15 20.66 -0.69
CA ASP A 246 15.55 22.08 -0.78
C ASP A 246 16.95 22.27 -1.34
N VAL A 247 17.70 21.20 -1.54
CA VAL A 247 19.06 21.17 -2.04
C VAL A 247 19.15 20.12 -3.13
N LEU A 248 19.81 20.43 -4.22
CA LEU A 248 20.18 19.51 -5.28
C LEU A 248 21.68 19.45 -5.36
N LYS A 249 22.28 18.37 -4.86
CA LYS A 249 23.70 18.11 -4.99
C LYS A 249 24.00 17.42 -6.31
N PHE A 250 25.15 17.74 -6.89
CA PHE A 250 25.57 17.11 -8.14
C PHE A 250 25.70 15.57 -7.96
N GLY A 251 25.04 14.84 -8.81
CA GLY A 251 24.94 13.37 -8.78
C GLY A 251 23.63 12.82 -8.22
N GLU A 252 22.81 13.64 -7.55
CA GLU A 252 21.55 13.18 -6.95
C GLU A 252 20.50 12.82 -8.00
N VAL A 253 20.31 13.63 -9.06
CA VAL A 253 19.39 13.28 -10.16
C VAL A 253 19.89 12.05 -10.90
N GLY A 254 21.21 11.92 -11.06
CA GLY A 254 21.82 10.72 -11.65
C GLY A 254 21.48 9.43 -10.88
N ALA A 255 21.42 9.50 -9.56
CA ALA A 255 20.97 8.40 -8.71
C ALA A 255 19.46 8.14 -8.84
N LEU A 256 18.65 9.19 -8.94
CA LEU A 256 17.19 9.07 -9.16
C LEU A 256 16.86 8.44 -10.50
N ILE A 257 17.58 8.78 -11.57
CA ILE A 257 17.38 8.22 -12.92
C ILE A 257 17.56 6.70 -12.95
N GLN A 258 18.31 6.13 -12.03
CA GLN A 258 18.51 4.67 -11.93
C GLN A 258 17.37 3.97 -11.17
N ASP A 259 16.41 4.70 -10.62
CA ASP A 259 15.30 4.16 -9.85
C ASP A 259 14.01 4.12 -10.68
N ASP A 260 13.53 2.95 -11.01
CA ASP A 260 12.31 2.71 -11.81
C ASP A 260 11.00 2.82 -11.01
N ARG A 261 11.06 3.16 -9.72
CA ARG A 261 9.83 3.31 -8.91
C ARG A 261 8.99 4.47 -9.42
N VAL A 262 7.68 4.33 -9.30
CA VAL A 262 6.74 5.39 -9.66
C VAL A 262 6.86 6.53 -8.67
N ALA A 263 7.06 7.73 -9.16
CA ALA A 263 7.14 8.96 -8.37
C ALA A 263 5.80 9.69 -8.33
N LEU A 264 5.10 9.73 -9.46
CA LEU A 264 3.91 10.55 -9.63
C LEU A 264 2.94 9.87 -10.61
N ARG A 265 1.64 9.94 -10.33
CA ARG A 265 0.59 9.63 -11.30
C ARG A 265 -0.27 10.86 -11.52
N VAL A 266 -0.64 11.10 -12.74
CA VAL A 266 -1.47 12.25 -13.11
C VAL A 266 -2.66 11.78 -13.93
N ASP A 267 -3.83 11.95 -13.36
CA ASP A 267 -5.10 11.67 -14.00
C ASP A 267 -5.54 12.96 -14.73
N VAL A 268 -5.60 12.90 -16.04
CA VAL A 268 -5.93 14.04 -16.89
C VAL A 268 -7.20 13.76 -17.67
N SER A 269 -8.01 14.79 -17.85
CA SER A 269 -9.27 14.68 -18.60
C SER A 269 -9.06 14.35 -20.08
N ASP A 270 -7.98 14.87 -20.68
CA ASP A 270 -7.60 14.63 -22.08
C ASP A 270 -6.08 14.53 -22.21
N PRO A 271 -5.52 13.35 -22.55
CA PRO A 271 -4.09 13.16 -22.72
C PRO A 271 -3.48 13.98 -23.86
N ALA A 272 -4.27 14.35 -24.89
CA ALA A 272 -3.78 15.13 -26.01
C ALA A 272 -3.33 16.54 -25.58
N ILE A 273 -3.89 17.09 -24.53
CA ILE A 273 -3.54 18.41 -24.00
C ILE A 273 -2.14 18.40 -23.37
N VAL A 274 -1.71 17.25 -22.81
CA VAL A 274 -0.45 17.15 -22.04
C VAL A 274 0.78 17.13 -22.94
N GLY A 275 0.62 16.73 -24.19
CA GLY A 275 1.75 16.52 -25.09
C GLY A 275 2.55 15.26 -24.77
N LEU A 276 3.52 14.94 -25.61
CA LEU A 276 4.25 13.67 -25.56
C LEU A 276 5.34 13.62 -24.46
N ALA A 277 5.86 14.78 -24.05
CA ALA A 277 6.93 14.88 -23.08
C ALA A 277 6.73 16.10 -22.15
N PRO A 278 5.76 16.02 -21.23
CA PRO A 278 5.45 17.13 -20.32
C PRO A 278 6.57 17.35 -19.30
N TYR A 279 6.71 18.60 -18.84
CA TYR A 279 7.57 18.97 -17.73
C TYR A 279 6.74 19.10 -16.46
N TRP A 280 7.09 18.33 -15.44
CA TRP A 280 6.46 18.35 -14.13
C TRP A 280 7.35 19.12 -13.18
N ARG A 281 7.14 20.43 -13.09
CA ARG A 281 7.97 21.35 -12.31
C ARG A 281 7.73 21.16 -10.81
N LEU A 282 8.80 20.86 -10.05
CA LEU A 282 8.76 20.68 -8.62
C LEU A 282 9.31 21.88 -7.86
N VAL A 283 10.60 22.14 -8.02
CA VAL A 283 11.31 23.14 -7.23
C VAL A 283 12.21 24.02 -8.09
N ALA A 284 12.27 25.30 -7.78
CA ALA A 284 13.23 26.21 -8.33
C ALA A 284 14.34 26.47 -7.31
N LEU A 285 15.57 26.28 -7.73
CA LEU A 285 16.78 26.38 -6.92
C LEU A 285 17.55 27.62 -7.41
N ASP A 286 17.50 28.68 -6.64
CA ASP A 286 17.97 29.99 -7.03
C ASP A 286 19.39 30.31 -6.52
N GLU A 287 19.87 29.64 -5.46
CA GLU A 287 21.18 29.88 -4.87
C GLU A 287 22.18 28.80 -5.28
N TYR A 288 23.30 29.22 -5.88
CA TYR A 288 24.42 28.37 -6.23
C TYR A 288 25.32 28.08 -5.02
N THR A 289 25.78 26.85 -4.90
CA THR A 289 26.80 26.39 -3.95
C THR A 289 27.83 25.51 -4.66
N PRO A 290 29.07 25.35 -4.15
CA PRO A 290 30.06 24.49 -4.79
C PRO A 290 29.62 23.04 -4.99
N ASP A 291 28.68 22.55 -4.16
CA ASP A 291 28.17 21.18 -4.18
C ASP A 291 26.91 21.03 -5.05
N GLY A 292 26.32 22.15 -5.53
CA GLY A 292 25.07 22.10 -6.30
C GLY A 292 24.26 23.39 -6.22
N PHE A 293 22.94 23.24 -6.26
CA PHE A 293 21.99 24.35 -6.11
C PHE A 293 21.06 24.12 -4.93
N ARG A 294 20.60 25.19 -4.30
CA ARG A 294 19.65 25.12 -3.19
C ARG A 294 18.60 26.23 -3.26
N VAL A 295 17.53 26.03 -2.53
CA VAL A 295 16.54 27.06 -2.23
C VAL A 295 17.22 28.10 -1.34
N SER A 296 17.24 29.37 -1.74
CA SER A 296 17.87 30.46 -0.97
C SER A 296 17.19 30.68 0.36
N ALA A 297 17.92 31.29 1.29
CA ALA A 297 17.39 31.66 2.61
C ALA A 297 16.16 32.59 2.48
N GLY A 298 16.17 33.51 1.48
CA GLY A 298 15.06 34.41 1.19
C GLY A 298 13.81 33.66 0.77
N LEU A 299 13.93 32.70 -0.14
CA LEU A 299 12.82 31.88 -0.60
C LEU A 299 12.30 30.94 0.50
N LYS A 300 13.18 30.35 1.32
CA LYS A 300 12.78 29.59 2.51
C LYS A 300 11.96 30.42 3.48
N GLN A 301 12.38 31.66 3.74
CA GLN A 301 11.64 32.56 4.61
C GLN A 301 10.28 32.97 4.02
N GLU A 302 10.19 33.18 2.70
CA GLU A 302 8.93 33.44 2.03
C GLU A 302 7.97 32.24 2.17
N LEU A 303 8.44 31.02 1.93
CA LEU A 303 7.67 29.80 2.13
C LEU A 303 7.18 29.65 3.57
N LEU A 304 8.02 29.88 4.55
CA LEU A 304 7.66 29.83 5.97
C LEU A 304 6.60 30.88 6.34
N ARG A 305 6.74 32.13 5.86
CA ARG A 305 5.77 33.20 6.10
C ARG A 305 4.42 32.95 5.45
N SER A 306 4.40 32.26 4.32
CA SER A 306 3.17 31.91 3.60
C SER A 306 2.45 30.70 4.17
N GLN A 307 2.98 30.08 5.21
CA GLN A 307 2.42 28.86 5.78
C GLN A 307 1.01 29.08 6.28
N THR A 308 0.11 28.26 5.77
CA THR A 308 -1.31 28.26 6.19
C THR A 308 -1.85 26.83 6.17
N VAL A 309 -2.75 26.54 7.09
CA VAL A 309 -3.50 25.28 7.05
C VAL A 309 -4.73 25.53 6.16
N THR A 310 -4.69 24.98 4.97
CA THR A 310 -5.76 25.18 3.98
C THR A 310 -5.97 23.95 3.14
N GLN A 311 -7.16 23.83 2.59
CA GLN A 311 -7.51 22.80 1.62
C GLN A 311 -7.32 23.28 0.18
N GLN A 312 -7.20 24.61 -0.04
CA GLN A 312 -7.10 25.14 -1.38
C GLN A 312 -6.17 26.35 -1.46
N ILE A 313 -5.46 26.44 -2.58
CA ILE A 313 -4.67 27.61 -2.97
C ILE A 313 -5.18 28.09 -4.32
N THR A 314 -5.53 29.37 -4.40
CA THR A 314 -5.96 30.01 -5.65
C THR A 314 -4.85 30.92 -6.15
N ASP A 315 -4.54 30.85 -7.42
CA ASP A 315 -3.62 31.79 -8.07
C ASP A 315 -4.37 33.07 -8.44
N GLN A 316 -4.37 34.05 -7.54
CA GLN A 316 -5.06 35.34 -7.72
C GLN A 316 -4.47 36.21 -8.83
N GLN A 317 -3.29 35.92 -9.37
CA GLN A 317 -2.69 36.67 -10.48
C GLN A 317 -3.27 36.27 -11.84
N LEU A 318 -4.02 35.22 -11.90
CA LEU A 318 -4.76 34.77 -13.07
C LEU A 318 -6.11 35.49 -13.11
N GLY A 319 -6.08 36.80 -13.38
CA GLY A 319 -7.27 37.52 -13.86
C GLY A 319 -7.88 36.75 -15.02
N SER A 320 -9.19 36.85 -15.24
CA SER A 320 -9.99 36.21 -16.30
C SER A 320 -9.17 35.66 -17.49
N ILE A 321 -8.65 34.42 -17.39
CA ILE A 321 -7.98 33.81 -18.52
C ILE A 321 -9.08 33.35 -19.47
N ARG A 322 -9.34 34.15 -20.48
CA ARG A 322 -10.17 33.78 -21.64
C ARG A 322 -9.41 32.66 -22.37
N GLY A 323 -9.95 31.44 -22.39
CA GLY A 323 -9.42 30.34 -23.20
C GLY A 323 -8.81 29.19 -22.44
N MET A 324 -8.87 29.15 -21.10
CA MET A 324 -8.45 27.94 -20.34
C MET A 324 -9.39 26.78 -20.61
N VAL A 325 -8.82 25.65 -21.00
CA VAL A 325 -9.56 24.39 -21.10
C VAL A 325 -10.10 24.04 -19.72
N ALA A 326 -11.41 23.86 -19.63
CA ALA A 326 -12.08 23.46 -18.39
C ALA A 326 -11.76 21.99 -18.09
N GLY A 327 -10.57 21.72 -17.59
CA GLY A 327 -10.15 20.38 -17.18
C GLY A 327 -9.62 20.42 -15.74
N SER A 328 -9.92 19.40 -14.97
CA SER A 328 -9.31 19.16 -13.66
C SER A 328 -8.36 17.99 -13.76
N TRP A 329 -7.13 18.18 -13.28
CA TRP A 329 -6.11 17.15 -13.24
C TRP A 329 -5.92 16.70 -11.79
N THR A 330 -5.86 15.40 -11.57
CA THR A 330 -5.63 14.85 -10.22
C THR A 330 -4.24 14.24 -10.19
N PHE A 331 -3.46 14.71 -9.24
CA PHE A 331 -2.08 14.28 -9.00
C PHE A 331 -2.05 13.35 -7.80
N TYR A 332 -1.27 12.29 -7.90
CA TYR A 332 -0.97 11.33 -6.83
C TYR A 332 0.54 11.25 -6.69
N LEU A 333 1.09 12.03 -5.75
CA LEU A 333 2.52 12.06 -5.45
C LEU A 333 2.85 10.98 -4.43
N GLU A 334 3.78 10.09 -4.78
CA GLU A 334 4.23 9.02 -3.89
C GLU A 334 5.00 9.59 -2.68
N PRO A 335 4.92 8.92 -1.52
CA PRO A 335 5.69 9.33 -0.33
C PRO A 335 7.19 9.22 -0.60
N GLY A 336 7.97 10.12 -0.04
CA GLY A 336 9.43 10.11 -0.16
C GLY A 336 9.96 10.71 -1.47
N VAL A 337 9.10 11.24 -2.34
CA VAL A 337 9.52 11.88 -3.60
C VAL A 337 9.89 13.34 -3.40
N SER A 338 9.05 14.11 -2.76
CA SER A 338 9.30 15.51 -2.43
C SER A 338 8.24 16.10 -1.51
N ARG A 339 8.60 17.12 -0.74
CA ARG A 339 7.64 17.99 -0.08
C ARG A 339 7.02 19.02 -1.03
N PHE A 340 7.65 19.30 -2.18
CA PHE A 340 7.11 20.20 -3.20
C PHE A 340 6.09 19.45 -4.06
N LEU A 341 4.99 20.12 -4.39
CA LEU A 341 3.94 19.56 -5.23
C LEU A 341 4.22 19.88 -6.70
N PRO A 342 4.32 18.86 -7.58
CA PRO A 342 4.50 19.08 -9.01
C PRO A 342 3.39 19.92 -9.61
N ILE A 343 3.75 20.96 -10.36
CA ILE A 343 2.80 21.85 -11.04
C ILE A 343 3.22 21.99 -12.50
N PRO A 344 2.39 21.59 -13.48
CA PRO A 344 2.81 21.51 -14.89
C PRO A 344 2.77 22.84 -15.64
N GLY A 345 2.32 23.93 -15.02
CA GLY A 345 2.19 25.22 -15.69
C GLY A 345 1.40 26.22 -14.87
N ARG A 346 0.53 27.01 -15.55
CA ARG A 346 -0.41 27.92 -14.87
C ARG A 346 -1.67 27.17 -14.48
N TYR A 347 -2.27 27.55 -13.37
CA TYR A 347 -3.49 26.93 -12.87
C TYR A 347 -4.38 27.97 -12.16
N ARG A 348 -5.69 27.74 -12.10
CA ARG A 348 -6.60 28.58 -11.35
C ARG A 348 -6.58 28.28 -9.88
N GLN A 349 -6.71 26.99 -9.53
CA GLN A 349 -6.87 26.54 -8.17
C GLN A 349 -6.22 25.18 -7.99
N LEU A 350 -5.51 25.02 -6.87
CA LEU A 350 -5.01 23.75 -6.38
C LEU A 350 -5.84 23.40 -5.13
N ARG A 351 -6.42 22.21 -5.11
CA ARG A 351 -7.23 21.71 -4.00
C ARG A 351 -6.64 20.41 -3.49
N LEU A 352 -6.36 20.35 -2.20
CA LEU A 352 -6.07 19.13 -1.47
C LEU A 352 -7.37 18.49 -1.01
N ARG A 353 -7.30 17.21 -0.73
CA ARG A 353 -8.44 16.47 -0.20
C ARG A 353 -8.77 16.87 1.24
N GLU A 354 -7.75 17.07 2.06
CA GLU A 354 -7.84 17.46 3.46
C GLU A 354 -7.07 18.77 3.68
N PRO A 355 -7.43 19.57 4.67
CA PRO A 355 -6.65 20.74 5.06
C PRO A 355 -5.27 20.30 5.54
N MET A 356 -4.22 20.78 4.89
CA MET A 356 -2.83 20.49 5.25
C MET A 356 -2.04 21.80 5.45
N PRO A 357 -0.97 21.77 6.24
CA PRO A 357 -0.07 22.93 6.37
C PRO A 357 0.72 23.08 5.07
N LEU A 358 0.29 24.02 4.23
CA LEU A 358 0.89 24.37 2.96
C LEU A 358 1.74 25.61 3.06
N GLN A 359 2.77 25.66 2.24
CA GLN A 359 3.65 26.79 2.01
C GLN A 359 3.62 27.10 0.52
N ALA A 360 3.54 28.37 0.13
CA ALA A 360 3.49 28.75 -1.27
C ALA A 360 4.35 29.97 -1.55
N SER A 361 5.14 29.93 -2.63
CA SER A 361 5.77 31.11 -3.22
C SER A 361 5.09 31.43 -4.55
N ARG A 362 4.42 32.57 -4.61
CA ARG A 362 3.79 33.06 -5.83
C ARG A 362 4.81 33.49 -6.88
N ARG A 363 5.94 34.03 -6.44
CA ARG A 363 7.04 34.51 -7.31
C ARG A 363 7.73 33.37 -8.04
N HIS A 364 7.95 32.26 -7.30
CA HIS A 364 8.63 31.08 -7.85
C HIS A 364 7.64 30.03 -8.35
N ARG A 365 6.33 30.25 -8.17
CA ARG A 365 5.26 29.27 -8.45
C ARG A 365 5.54 27.91 -7.86
N LEU A 366 5.79 27.92 -6.56
CA LEU A 366 6.01 26.73 -5.77
C LEU A 366 4.89 26.56 -4.77
N VAL A 367 4.44 25.33 -4.61
CA VAL A 367 3.60 24.90 -3.50
C VAL A 367 4.30 23.74 -2.83
N ALA A 368 4.42 23.80 -1.54
CA ALA A 368 5.09 22.79 -0.74
C ALA A 368 4.26 22.43 0.49
N LEU A 369 4.35 21.20 0.91
CA LEU A 369 3.94 20.77 2.24
C LEU A 369 4.96 21.26 3.26
N ARG A 370 4.55 21.46 4.51
CA ARG A 370 5.46 21.80 5.59
C ARG A 370 6.52 20.73 5.81
N THR A 371 6.06 19.49 5.83
CA THR A 371 6.88 18.28 5.96
C THR A 371 6.56 17.35 4.81
N GLU A 372 7.47 16.46 4.47
CA GLU A 372 7.22 15.43 3.48
C GLU A 372 6.09 14.52 3.92
N ALA A 373 5.21 14.18 2.99
CA ALA A 373 4.06 13.33 3.29
C ALA A 373 4.49 11.86 3.48
N MET A 374 3.97 11.25 4.52
CA MET A 374 4.21 9.84 4.85
C MET A 374 3.41 8.89 3.96
N THR A 375 2.31 9.40 3.42
CA THR A 375 1.40 8.68 2.55
C THR A 375 1.34 9.38 1.21
N MET A 376 0.85 8.68 0.19
CA MET A 376 0.63 9.27 -1.13
C MET A 376 -0.26 10.52 -1.01
N THR A 377 0.23 11.65 -1.51
CA THR A 377 -0.49 12.92 -1.47
C THR A 377 -1.33 13.08 -2.73
N ALA A 378 -2.64 13.15 -2.58
CA ALA A 378 -3.56 13.44 -3.67
C ALA A 378 -4.01 14.91 -3.65
N TYR A 379 -3.87 15.59 -4.78
CA TYR A 379 -4.37 16.94 -4.97
C TYR A 379 -4.92 17.15 -6.38
N GLN A 380 -5.89 18.03 -6.51
CA GLN A 380 -6.53 18.37 -7.75
C GLN A 380 -6.11 19.77 -8.18
N VAL A 381 -5.79 19.93 -9.46
CA VAL A 381 -5.43 21.21 -10.07
C VAL A 381 -6.47 21.54 -11.14
N GLU A 382 -7.13 22.68 -10.99
CA GLU A 382 -8.20 23.10 -11.89
C GLU A 382 -7.69 24.12 -12.91
N ALA A 383 -8.19 24.02 -14.13
CA ALA A 383 -7.91 24.90 -15.25
C ALA A 383 -6.40 25.06 -15.48
N VAL A 384 -5.74 23.94 -15.84
CA VAL A 384 -4.30 23.89 -16.12
C VAL A 384 -4.01 24.41 -17.52
N GLU A 385 -3.06 25.32 -17.62
CA GLU A 385 -2.47 25.78 -18.88
C GLU A 385 -0.98 25.41 -18.90
N LEU A 386 -0.61 24.51 -19.80
CA LEU A 386 0.80 24.16 -20.00
C LEU A 386 1.51 25.34 -20.65
N THR A 387 2.57 25.82 -20.02
CA THR A 387 3.36 26.96 -20.52
C THR A 387 4.83 26.76 -20.22
N ASP A 388 5.65 27.26 -21.13
CA ASP A 388 7.12 27.29 -20.99
C ASP A 388 7.60 28.53 -20.22
N THR A 389 6.68 29.38 -19.76
CA THR A 389 6.98 30.63 -19.10
C THR A 389 6.38 30.70 -17.69
N VAL A 390 7.12 31.28 -16.76
CA VAL A 390 6.66 31.62 -15.41
C VAL A 390 6.60 33.13 -15.27
N PRO A 391 5.41 33.77 -15.30
CA PRO A 391 5.28 35.21 -15.18
C PRO A 391 5.76 35.74 -13.82
N ASP A 392 6.64 36.74 -13.84
CA ASP A 392 7.07 37.51 -12.69
C ASP A 392 7.38 38.97 -13.11
N PRO A 393 6.36 39.78 -13.43
CA PRO A 393 6.57 41.15 -13.89
C PRO A 393 7.23 42.06 -12.83
N ARG A 394 7.13 41.69 -11.56
CA ARG A 394 7.76 42.46 -10.49
C ARG A 394 9.27 42.22 -10.37
N PHE A 395 9.78 41.11 -10.90
CA PHE A 395 11.22 40.82 -10.87
C PHE A 395 12.02 41.89 -11.65
N ALA A 396 11.53 42.34 -12.82
CA ALA A 396 12.17 43.44 -13.57
C ALA A 396 12.25 44.74 -12.76
N GLN A 397 11.23 45.04 -11.97
CA GLN A 397 11.26 46.25 -11.11
C GLN A 397 12.28 46.08 -9.99
N ARG A 398 12.34 44.91 -9.36
CA ARG A 398 13.34 44.59 -8.32
C ARG A 398 14.76 44.63 -8.87
N LEU A 399 14.99 44.07 -10.05
CA LEU A 399 16.29 44.07 -10.71
C LEU A 399 16.76 45.50 -11.03
N ARG A 400 15.87 46.33 -11.63
CA ARG A 400 16.17 47.75 -11.91
C ARG A 400 16.42 48.56 -10.65
N SER A 401 15.64 48.36 -9.57
CA SER A 401 15.84 49.06 -8.32
C SER A 401 17.19 48.74 -7.64
N VAL A 402 17.75 47.56 -7.90
CA VAL A 402 19.07 47.15 -7.45
C VAL A 402 20.17 47.82 -8.30
N GLN A 403 19.95 47.95 -9.61
CA GLN A 403 20.91 48.51 -10.54
C GLN A 403 20.96 50.06 -10.50
N ASP A 404 19.81 50.73 -10.33
CA ASP A 404 19.70 52.20 -10.43
C ASP A 404 20.12 52.97 -9.20
N ASN A 405 20.35 52.33 -8.07
CA ASN A 405 20.76 52.90 -6.79
C ASN A 405 19.93 54.16 -6.35
N ARG A 406 18.85 54.50 -7.06
CA ARG A 406 18.00 55.68 -6.83
C ARG A 406 16.83 55.42 -5.90
N THR A 407 16.44 54.16 -5.76
CA THR A 407 15.42 53.70 -4.82
C THR A 407 16.06 52.77 -3.80
N THR A 408 15.70 52.88 -2.55
CA THR A 408 16.13 51.93 -1.50
C THR A 408 15.32 50.64 -1.63
N PRO A 409 15.77 49.61 -2.41
CA PRO A 409 15.05 48.34 -2.49
C PRO A 409 15.08 47.69 -1.11
N SER A 410 14.05 46.92 -0.78
CA SER A 410 14.07 46.14 0.45
C SER A 410 15.30 45.23 0.48
N ALA A 411 15.84 44.95 1.65
CA ALA A 411 16.99 44.05 1.79
C ALA A 411 16.69 42.66 1.16
N GLN A 412 15.43 42.25 1.21
CA GLN A 412 14.97 40.99 0.62
C GLN A 412 14.95 41.00 -0.93
N ASP A 413 14.50 42.12 -1.54
CA ASP A 413 14.48 42.27 -3.01
C ASP A 413 15.91 42.33 -3.58
N ARG A 414 16.82 42.97 -2.86
CA ARG A 414 18.25 43.02 -3.23
C ARG A 414 18.86 41.63 -3.16
N ALA A 415 18.65 40.91 -2.04
CA ALA A 415 19.15 39.55 -1.88
C ALA A 415 18.67 38.62 -2.94
N GLU A 416 17.38 38.70 -3.34
CA GLU A 416 16.79 37.85 -4.40
C GLU A 416 17.41 38.13 -5.77
N ALA A 417 17.56 39.42 -6.15
CA ALA A 417 18.18 39.79 -7.41
C ALA A 417 19.65 39.36 -7.47
N GLU A 418 20.40 39.60 -6.40
CA GLU A 418 21.79 39.17 -6.32
C GLU A 418 21.95 37.66 -6.36
N THR A 419 21.09 36.90 -5.68
CA THR A 419 21.14 35.44 -5.65
C THR A 419 21.01 34.83 -7.06
N ASN A 420 20.12 35.39 -7.91
CA ASN A 420 19.92 34.92 -9.27
C ASN A 420 21.02 35.37 -10.26
N LEU A 421 21.97 36.18 -9.82
CA LEU A 421 23.13 36.62 -10.60
C LEU A 421 24.46 36.07 -10.06
N ARG A 422 24.50 35.51 -8.85
CA ARG A 422 25.71 35.00 -8.24
C ARG A 422 26.22 33.75 -8.96
N GLY A 423 27.50 33.78 -9.31
CA GLY A 423 28.26 32.66 -9.81
C GLY A 423 29.30 32.15 -8.80
N PRO A 424 30.16 31.20 -9.19
CA PRO A 424 31.22 30.68 -8.37
C PRO A 424 32.26 31.79 -8.06
N LEU A 425 32.75 31.78 -6.83
CA LEU A 425 33.73 32.75 -6.35
C LEU A 425 35.12 32.49 -6.93
N GLY A 426 35.87 33.56 -7.08
CA GLY A 426 37.29 33.51 -7.46
C GLY A 426 37.58 33.99 -8.88
N PRO A 427 38.76 34.61 -9.09
CA PRO A 427 39.14 35.23 -10.36
C PRO A 427 39.32 34.18 -11.50
N VAL A 428 39.78 32.98 -11.17
CA VAL A 428 40.02 31.91 -12.15
C VAL A 428 38.68 31.43 -12.73
N ASN A 429 37.69 31.17 -11.88
CA ASN A 429 36.37 30.74 -12.31
C ASN A 429 35.68 31.80 -13.20
N ALA A 430 35.77 33.06 -12.77
CA ALA A 430 35.22 34.18 -13.53
C ALA A 430 35.95 34.42 -14.89
N ALA A 431 37.25 34.14 -14.96
CA ALA A 431 37.98 34.26 -16.23
C ALA A 431 37.58 33.17 -17.23
N ILE A 432 37.38 31.92 -16.79
CA ILE A 432 36.92 30.83 -17.64
C ILE A 432 35.51 31.11 -18.17
N LEU A 433 34.58 31.48 -17.28
CA LEU A 433 33.19 31.80 -17.69
C LEU A 433 33.14 32.98 -18.67
N ARG A 434 33.94 34.04 -18.44
CA ARG A 434 34.04 35.16 -19.37
C ARG A 434 34.59 34.77 -20.73
N ARG A 435 35.63 33.92 -20.80
CA ARG A 435 36.20 33.41 -22.04
C ARG A 435 35.13 32.68 -22.85
N ILE A 436 34.41 31.75 -22.25
CA ILE A 436 33.35 30.99 -22.92
C ILE A 436 32.22 31.94 -23.38
N ASN A 437 31.82 32.88 -22.53
CA ASN A 437 30.81 33.87 -22.92
C ASN A 437 31.25 34.75 -24.09
N THR A 438 32.55 35.08 -24.20
CA THR A 438 33.06 35.81 -25.38
C THR A 438 32.85 35.03 -26.66
N GLU A 439 33.03 33.70 -26.64
CA GLU A 439 32.75 32.83 -27.79
C GLU A 439 31.24 32.77 -28.10
N ILE A 440 30.38 32.64 -27.05
CA ILE A 440 28.91 32.57 -27.21
C ILE A 440 28.34 33.88 -27.77
N ILE A 441 28.73 35.00 -27.22
CA ILE A 441 28.22 36.35 -27.54
C ILE A 441 28.77 36.80 -28.90
N ALA A 442 30.05 36.52 -29.18
CA ALA A 442 30.71 36.89 -30.41
C ALA A 442 30.56 38.39 -30.80
N GLY A 443 30.62 39.30 -29.79
CA GLY A 443 30.52 40.74 -29.98
C GLY A 443 29.11 41.27 -30.31
N ALA A 444 28.07 40.44 -30.31
CA ALA A 444 26.70 40.84 -30.56
C ALA A 444 25.97 41.29 -29.28
N VAL A 445 25.03 42.23 -29.42
CA VAL A 445 24.07 42.54 -28.34
C VAL A 445 22.90 41.57 -28.46
N LEU A 446 22.74 40.71 -27.48
CA LEU A 446 21.76 39.62 -27.52
C LEU A 446 20.63 39.88 -26.53
N THR A 447 19.43 39.50 -26.94
CA THR A 447 18.33 39.33 -25.97
C THR A 447 18.57 38.10 -25.11
N PRO A 448 17.97 38.00 -23.91
CA PRO A 448 18.10 36.81 -23.06
C PRO A 448 17.75 35.48 -23.78
N ALA A 449 16.75 35.51 -24.66
CA ALA A 449 16.35 34.32 -25.42
C ALA A 449 17.39 33.95 -26.51
N GLU A 450 17.93 34.93 -27.24
CA GLU A 450 19.00 34.69 -28.22
C GLU A 450 20.27 34.19 -27.56
N TYR A 451 20.66 34.81 -26.45
CA TYR A 451 21.78 34.33 -25.61
C TYR A 451 21.58 32.89 -25.21
N ALA A 452 20.39 32.55 -24.66
CA ALA A 452 20.07 31.19 -24.24
C ALA A 452 20.21 30.17 -25.38
N HIS A 453 19.71 30.50 -26.57
CA HIS A 453 19.85 29.61 -27.74
C HIS A 453 21.31 29.39 -28.13
N ARG A 454 22.16 30.42 -28.13
CA ARG A 454 23.58 30.28 -28.42
C ARG A 454 24.33 29.51 -27.35
N ALA A 455 24.05 29.79 -26.07
CA ALA A 455 24.68 29.09 -24.95
C ALA A 455 24.33 27.60 -24.95
N ILE A 456 23.08 27.23 -25.22
CA ILE A 456 22.64 25.84 -25.39
C ILE A 456 23.37 25.17 -26.56
N ALA A 457 23.45 25.84 -27.71
CA ALA A 457 24.14 25.32 -28.89
C ALA A 457 25.62 25.07 -28.58
N TRP A 458 26.28 26.02 -27.89
CA TRP A 458 27.67 25.88 -27.46
C TRP A 458 27.85 24.66 -26.55
N LEU A 459 27.01 24.51 -25.47
CA LEU A 459 27.06 23.42 -24.56
C LEU A 459 26.88 22.06 -25.26
N GLN A 460 25.90 21.97 -26.15
CA GLN A 460 25.60 20.74 -26.90
C GLN A 460 26.67 20.37 -27.95
N ALA A 461 27.43 21.35 -28.43
CA ALA A 461 28.55 21.12 -29.32
C ALA A 461 29.82 20.61 -28.58
N HIS A 462 30.02 21.05 -27.36
CA HIS A 462 31.25 20.77 -26.60
C HIS A 462 31.13 19.57 -25.64
N HIS A 463 29.92 19.20 -25.21
CA HIS A 463 29.70 18.15 -24.24
C HIS A 463 28.68 17.11 -24.73
N ALA A 464 29.01 15.82 -24.61
CA ALA A 464 28.10 14.73 -24.89
C ALA A 464 27.26 14.39 -23.63
N TYR A 465 26.11 13.76 -23.85
CA TYR A 465 25.29 13.27 -22.75
C TYR A 465 25.77 11.90 -22.25
N ALA A 466 26.02 11.75 -20.94
CA ALA A 466 26.27 10.45 -20.30
C ALA A 466 25.88 10.50 -18.82
N LEU A 467 25.37 9.40 -18.28
CA LEU A 467 24.99 9.29 -16.86
C LEU A 467 26.20 9.17 -15.91
N SER A 468 27.35 8.78 -16.42
CA SER A 468 28.58 8.70 -15.64
C SER A 468 29.50 9.88 -16.00
N VAL A 469 29.83 10.68 -15.00
CA VAL A 469 30.69 11.85 -15.14
C VAL A 469 31.98 11.62 -14.39
N LYS A 470 33.11 11.82 -15.06
CA LYS A 470 34.43 11.91 -14.43
C LYS A 470 34.87 13.36 -14.39
N LEU A 471 34.79 13.98 -13.22
CA LEU A 471 35.28 15.33 -13.07
C LEU A 471 36.80 15.38 -13.23
N PRO A 472 37.35 16.29 -14.06
CA PRO A 472 38.79 16.49 -14.12
C PRO A 472 39.36 16.84 -12.76
N ALA A 473 40.54 16.32 -12.45
CA ALA A 473 41.26 16.71 -11.24
C ALA A 473 41.65 18.18 -11.31
N GLY A 474 41.56 18.91 -10.20
CA GLY A 474 41.95 20.31 -10.14
C GLY A 474 41.75 20.88 -8.72
N ASP A 475 42.77 21.53 -8.20
CA ASP A 475 42.72 22.21 -6.90
C ASP A 475 42.22 23.64 -7.04
N GLY A 476 41.30 24.06 -6.18
CA GLY A 476 40.87 25.47 -6.05
C GLY A 476 39.91 25.98 -7.11
N GLN A 477 39.51 25.15 -8.11
CA GLN A 477 38.50 25.50 -9.11
C GLN A 477 37.17 24.88 -8.77
N ASP A 478 36.10 25.58 -9.14
CA ASP A 478 34.73 25.09 -9.04
C ASP A 478 34.49 23.85 -9.91
N ALA A 479 33.75 22.86 -9.41
CA ALA A 479 33.54 21.59 -10.08
C ALA A 479 32.84 21.75 -11.45
N ILE A 480 31.83 22.61 -11.55
CA ILE A 480 31.09 22.84 -12.79
C ILE A 480 31.94 23.67 -13.77
N VAL A 481 32.73 24.64 -13.30
CA VAL A 481 33.63 25.41 -14.16
C VAL A 481 34.73 24.53 -14.72
N ARG A 482 35.27 23.57 -13.96
CA ARG A 482 36.21 22.56 -14.47
C ARG A 482 35.57 21.68 -15.55
N TRP A 483 34.33 21.24 -15.32
CA TRP A 483 33.59 20.47 -16.31
C TRP A 483 33.37 21.30 -17.60
N LEU A 484 32.93 22.56 -17.49
CA LEU A 484 32.79 23.46 -18.62
C LEU A 484 34.08 23.68 -19.42
N ALA A 485 35.22 23.69 -18.75
CA ALA A 485 36.53 23.86 -19.37
C ALA A 485 37.08 22.56 -19.99
N SER A 486 36.40 21.44 -19.81
CA SER A 486 36.76 20.12 -20.33
C SER A 486 35.90 19.75 -21.54
N SER A 487 36.14 18.57 -22.11
CA SER A 487 35.25 17.92 -23.09
C SER A 487 34.53 16.71 -22.51
N GLU A 488 34.52 16.58 -21.19
CA GLU A 488 33.89 15.43 -20.52
C GLU A 488 32.38 15.42 -20.71
N PRO A 489 31.81 14.24 -20.87
CA PRO A 489 30.34 14.12 -20.96
C PRO A 489 29.67 14.43 -19.62
N GLY A 490 28.37 14.78 -19.67
CA GLY A 490 27.59 15.08 -18.48
C GLY A 490 26.12 14.69 -18.62
N PHE A 491 25.38 14.82 -17.54
CA PHE A 491 23.91 14.63 -17.58
C PHE A 491 23.19 15.91 -17.19
N CYS A 492 21.87 15.89 -17.13
CA CYS A 492 21.01 17.08 -17.07
C CYS A 492 21.44 18.12 -16.02
N GLU A 493 21.88 17.72 -14.81
CA GLU A 493 22.34 18.63 -13.76
C GLU A 493 23.54 19.47 -14.21
N TYR A 494 24.52 18.86 -14.89
CA TYR A 494 25.71 19.55 -15.36
C TYR A 494 25.37 20.56 -16.47
N PHE A 495 24.52 20.19 -17.39
CA PHE A 495 24.06 21.08 -18.45
C PHE A 495 23.25 22.24 -17.90
N ALA A 496 22.28 21.96 -17.00
CA ALA A 496 21.44 22.98 -16.39
C ALA A 496 22.28 23.96 -15.51
N ALA A 497 23.17 23.42 -14.66
CA ALA A 497 24.05 24.22 -13.85
C ALA A 497 24.99 25.10 -14.69
N SER A 498 25.64 24.51 -15.69
CA SER A 498 26.56 25.22 -16.57
C SER A 498 25.89 26.34 -17.35
N PHE A 499 24.69 26.07 -17.88
CA PHE A 499 23.89 27.10 -18.52
C PHE A 499 23.60 28.29 -17.57
N VAL A 500 23.16 27.97 -16.35
CA VAL A 500 22.86 29.00 -15.33
C VAL A 500 24.09 29.82 -14.97
N LEU A 501 25.25 29.19 -14.77
CA LEU A 501 26.49 29.89 -14.44
C LEU A 501 26.98 30.75 -15.60
N LEU A 502 26.89 30.30 -16.82
CA LEU A 502 27.22 31.09 -18.03
C LEU A 502 26.28 32.30 -18.19
N ALA A 503 24.96 32.08 -18.02
CA ALA A 503 23.97 33.15 -18.10
C ALA A 503 24.24 34.22 -17.02
N ARG A 504 24.48 33.82 -15.78
CA ARG A 504 24.79 34.72 -14.64
C ARG A 504 26.09 35.50 -14.88
N ALA A 505 27.10 34.87 -15.45
CA ALA A 505 28.37 35.52 -15.79
C ALA A 505 28.26 36.50 -16.97
N ALA A 506 27.14 36.44 -17.72
CA ALA A 506 26.78 37.41 -18.75
C ALA A 506 25.68 38.38 -18.30
N ASP A 507 25.47 38.51 -16.99
CA ASP A 507 24.49 39.39 -16.34
C ASP A 507 23.01 39.05 -16.63
N TYR A 508 22.72 37.85 -17.13
CA TYR A 508 21.35 37.37 -17.26
C TYR A 508 20.92 36.57 -16.02
N PRO A 509 19.85 37.01 -15.32
CA PRO A 509 19.32 36.24 -14.17
C PRO A 509 18.84 34.86 -14.62
N ALA A 510 19.32 33.84 -13.96
CA ALA A 510 18.99 32.45 -14.27
C ALA A 510 18.96 31.58 -13.01
N ARG A 511 18.19 30.49 -13.05
CA ARG A 511 18.05 29.53 -11.94
C ARG A 511 17.90 28.13 -12.46
N VAL A 512 18.26 27.15 -11.64
CA VAL A 512 18.02 25.74 -11.92
C VAL A 512 16.63 25.35 -11.44
N VAL A 513 15.96 24.49 -12.19
CA VAL A 513 14.68 23.89 -11.83
C VAL A 513 14.83 22.38 -11.86
N ALA A 514 14.32 21.74 -10.83
CA ALA A 514 14.28 20.28 -10.74
C ALA A 514 12.83 19.77 -10.73
N GLY A 515 12.63 18.60 -11.31
CA GLY A 515 11.33 17.97 -11.44
C GLY A 515 11.41 16.69 -12.26
N PHE A 516 10.39 16.43 -13.06
CA PHE A 516 10.35 15.28 -13.96
C PHE A 516 10.05 15.73 -15.39
N HIS A 517 10.50 14.94 -16.37
CA HIS A 517 10.26 15.18 -17.79
C HIS A 517 9.77 13.91 -18.46
N GLY A 518 8.60 13.99 -19.15
CA GLY A 518 7.99 12.85 -19.82
C GLY A 518 7.04 12.07 -18.92
N GLY A 519 7.06 10.75 -19.02
CA GLY A 519 6.16 9.81 -18.38
C GLY A 519 5.49 8.90 -19.40
N ILE A 520 4.88 7.82 -18.93
CA ILE A 520 4.22 6.80 -19.74
C ILE A 520 2.71 6.85 -19.52
N TRP A 521 1.93 6.84 -20.62
CA TRP A 521 0.48 6.77 -20.53
C TRP A 521 0.01 5.36 -20.21
N ASN A 522 -0.68 5.17 -19.09
CA ASN A 522 -1.35 3.92 -18.74
C ASN A 522 -2.74 3.88 -19.41
N GLY A 523 -2.88 3.08 -20.47
CA GLY A 523 -4.13 2.96 -21.23
C GLY A 523 -5.20 2.05 -20.57
N VAL A 524 -4.94 1.51 -19.39
CA VAL A 524 -5.93 0.70 -18.64
C VAL A 524 -6.82 1.60 -17.80
N GLU A 525 -6.24 2.58 -17.12
CA GLU A 525 -6.93 3.48 -16.18
C GLU A 525 -6.86 4.96 -16.57
N ASN A 526 -6.28 5.27 -17.73
CA ASN A 526 -6.21 6.63 -18.30
C ASN A 526 -5.51 7.66 -17.40
N TYR A 527 -4.24 7.39 -17.03
CA TYR A 527 -3.39 8.34 -16.32
C TYR A 527 -1.93 8.31 -16.81
N PHE A 528 -1.21 9.42 -16.62
CA PHE A 528 0.24 9.45 -16.80
C PHE A 528 0.93 8.85 -15.58
N MET A 529 1.87 7.96 -15.83
CA MET A 529 2.75 7.39 -14.84
C MET A 529 4.15 7.95 -15.04
N VAL A 530 4.63 8.70 -14.07
CA VAL A 530 5.97 9.31 -14.03
C VAL A 530 6.80 8.55 -13.00
N ARG A 531 8.00 8.16 -13.39
CA ARG A 531 8.91 7.39 -12.53
C ARG A 531 10.03 8.28 -11.99
N ASN A 532 10.75 7.79 -10.99
CA ASN A 532 11.99 8.43 -10.55
C ASN A 532 13.03 8.48 -11.68
N SER A 533 13.02 7.49 -12.58
CA SER A 533 13.86 7.50 -13.80
C SER A 533 13.55 8.61 -14.78
N ASP A 534 12.38 9.28 -14.67
CA ASP A 534 12.02 10.47 -15.43
C ASP A 534 12.49 11.78 -14.75
N ALA A 535 13.26 11.67 -13.65
CA ALA A 535 13.81 12.83 -12.94
C ALA A 535 14.70 13.65 -13.85
N HIS A 536 14.53 14.97 -13.79
CA HIS A 536 15.20 15.88 -14.71
C HIS A 536 15.49 17.23 -14.08
N ALA A 537 16.57 17.87 -14.55
CA ALA A 537 16.94 19.23 -14.20
C ALA A 537 17.08 20.07 -15.47
N TRP A 538 16.53 21.28 -15.45
CA TRP A 538 16.60 22.24 -16.53
C TRP A 538 16.86 23.65 -15.99
N ALA A 539 16.93 24.64 -16.87
CA ALA A 539 17.17 26.01 -16.47
C ALA A 539 15.96 26.92 -16.75
N GLU A 540 15.83 27.99 -16.00
CA GLU A 540 14.98 29.13 -16.30
C GLU A 540 15.84 30.40 -16.38
N ILE A 541 15.66 31.22 -17.46
CA ILE A 541 16.29 32.50 -17.66
C ILE A 541 15.23 33.58 -17.67
N TYR A 542 15.51 34.76 -17.09
CA TYR A 542 14.60 35.88 -17.11
C TYR A 542 14.65 36.62 -18.44
N ASP A 543 13.49 36.91 -19.04
CA ASP A 543 13.36 37.56 -20.36
C ASP A 543 13.72 39.06 -20.34
N GLY A 544 14.02 39.63 -19.19
CA GLY A 544 14.28 41.05 -19.00
C GLY A 544 13.03 41.92 -18.84
N THR A 545 11.83 41.38 -19.05
CA THR A 545 10.57 42.15 -19.06
C THR A 545 9.55 41.65 -18.03
N ALA A 546 9.10 40.42 -18.15
CA ALA A 546 7.95 39.96 -17.37
C ALA A 546 7.96 38.48 -16.96
N SER A 547 8.86 37.66 -17.53
CA SER A 547 8.73 36.20 -17.39
C SER A 547 10.08 35.48 -17.30
N TRP A 548 10.06 34.36 -16.61
CA TRP A 548 11.11 33.35 -16.67
C TRP A 548 10.79 32.37 -17.80
N LEU A 549 11.75 32.18 -18.70
CA LEU A 549 11.66 31.30 -19.86
C LEU A 549 12.32 29.96 -19.52
N ARG A 550 11.63 28.85 -19.75
CA ARG A 550 12.20 27.51 -19.62
C ARG A 550 13.24 27.26 -20.73
N MET A 551 14.42 26.83 -20.34
CA MET A 551 15.52 26.48 -21.22
C MET A 551 15.98 25.05 -20.98
N GLU A 552 16.08 24.28 -22.06
CA GLU A 552 16.54 22.90 -22.02
C GLU A 552 17.92 22.79 -22.64
N PRO A 553 18.99 22.79 -21.83
CA PRO A 553 20.35 22.68 -22.34
C PRO A 553 20.81 21.25 -22.62
N THR A 554 20.09 20.24 -22.14
CA THR A 554 20.46 18.82 -22.28
C THR A 554 20.33 18.37 -23.74
N PRO A 555 21.40 17.76 -24.33
CA PRO A 555 21.35 17.29 -25.71
C PRO A 555 20.41 16.11 -25.89
N GLY A 556 19.74 16.05 -27.05
CA GLY A 556 18.91 14.92 -27.47
C GLY A 556 17.43 15.01 -27.08
N LEU A 557 17.05 15.68 -26.00
CA LEU A 557 15.66 15.78 -25.58
C LEU A 557 14.77 16.53 -26.57
N ARG A 558 15.26 17.61 -27.18
CA ARG A 558 14.55 18.33 -28.25
C ARG A 558 14.32 17.48 -29.51
N ARG A 559 15.27 16.61 -29.88
CA ARG A 559 15.13 15.72 -31.04
C ARG A 559 14.13 14.62 -30.77
N LEU A 560 14.12 14.04 -29.58
CA LEU A 560 13.14 13.03 -29.18
C LEU A 560 11.70 13.60 -29.24
N SER A 561 11.46 14.77 -28.67
CA SER A 561 10.13 15.38 -28.70
C SER A 561 9.68 15.76 -30.12
N SER A 562 10.56 16.28 -30.97
CA SER A 562 10.24 16.61 -32.36
C SER A 562 10.05 15.38 -33.24
N THR A 563 10.86 14.33 -33.07
CA THR A 563 10.73 13.06 -33.82
C THR A 563 9.45 12.33 -33.46
N ILE A 564 9.08 12.32 -32.15
CA ILE A 564 7.84 11.73 -31.69
C ILE A 564 6.62 12.53 -32.18
N ALA A 565 6.70 13.87 -32.18
CA ALA A 565 5.65 14.73 -32.70
C ALA A 565 5.44 14.56 -34.22
N GLN A 566 6.54 14.37 -35.00
CA GLN A 566 6.48 14.12 -36.44
C GLN A 566 5.99 12.72 -36.78
N ALA A 567 6.19 11.74 -35.92
CA ALA A 567 5.73 10.37 -36.15
C ALA A 567 4.20 10.20 -36.03
N GLY A 568 3.47 11.25 -35.64
CA GLY A 568 2.00 11.17 -35.48
C GLY A 568 1.54 10.11 -34.50
N SER A 569 2.43 9.66 -33.62
CA SER A 569 2.15 8.59 -32.68
C SER A 569 1.23 9.13 -31.59
N SER A 570 -0.06 8.78 -31.71
CA SER A 570 -0.93 8.67 -30.54
C SER A 570 -0.18 7.94 -29.44
N PHE A 571 -0.31 8.39 -28.19
CA PHE A 571 0.22 7.69 -27.03
C PHE A 571 -0.02 6.18 -27.18
N ALA A 572 1.04 5.39 -27.36
CA ALA A 572 0.91 3.94 -27.31
C ALA A 572 0.63 3.56 -25.86
N PRO A 573 -0.61 3.19 -25.51
CA PRO A 573 -0.96 2.92 -24.12
C PRO A 573 -0.22 1.69 -23.64
N ASP A 574 0.46 1.80 -22.51
CA ASP A 574 1.03 0.64 -21.84
C ASP A 574 -0.11 -0.24 -21.32
N ARG A 575 -0.24 -1.45 -21.91
CA ARG A 575 -1.19 -2.51 -21.52
C ARG A 575 -0.49 -3.71 -20.92
N SER A 576 0.78 -3.55 -20.52
CA SER A 576 1.56 -4.61 -19.92
C SER A 576 0.91 -5.11 -18.61
N TRP A 577 1.33 -6.29 -18.15
CA TRP A 577 0.88 -6.81 -16.86
C TRP A 577 1.30 -5.89 -15.69
N ARG A 578 2.42 -5.16 -15.84
CA ARG A 578 2.88 -4.16 -14.86
C ARG A 578 1.91 -2.98 -14.78
N ALA A 579 1.42 -2.48 -15.92
CA ALA A 579 0.39 -1.44 -15.95
C ALA A 579 -0.91 -1.90 -15.28
N ARG A 580 -1.31 -3.18 -15.44
CA ARG A 580 -2.48 -3.74 -14.76
C ARG A 580 -2.28 -3.83 -13.24
N LEU A 581 -1.11 -4.23 -12.77
CA LEU A 581 -0.81 -4.24 -11.33
C LEU A 581 -0.81 -2.83 -10.75
N ASP A 582 -0.23 -1.87 -11.47
CA ASP A 582 -0.24 -0.48 -11.05
C ASP A 582 -1.67 0.09 -11.00
N SER A 583 -2.52 -0.27 -11.96
CA SER A 583 -3.95 0.07 -11.95
C SER A 583 -4.67 -0.46 -10.72
N VAL A 584 -4.39 -1.69 -10.30
CA VAL A 584 -4.95 -2.26 -9.05
C VAL A 584 -4.49 -1.45 -7.83
N ARG A 585 -3.22 -1.01 -7.82
CA ARG A 585 -2.67 -0.16 -6.75
C ARG A 585 -3.36 1.20 -6.68
N VAL A 586 -3.61 1.83 -7.83
CA VAL A 586 -4.37 3.10 -7.92
C VAL A 586 -5.81 2.90 -7.47
N LEU A 587 -6.47 1.83 -7.91
CA LEU A 587 -7.83 1.49 -7.48
C LEU A 587 -7.90 1.29 -5.96
N TRP A 588 -6.95 0.55 -5.39
CA TRP A 588 -6.82 0.36 -3.94
C TRP A 588 -6.74 1.71 -3.23
N TYR A 589 -5.85 2.59 -3.70
CA TYR A 589 -5.68 3.90 -3.10
C TYR A 589 -6.95 4.75 -3.22
N ARG A 590 -7.58 4.81 -4.42
CA ARG A 590 -8.79 5.59 -4.67
C ARG A 590 -9.99 5.10 -3.86
N ARG A 591 -10.17 3.77 -3.74
CA ARG A 591 -11.39 3.17 -3.18
C ARG A 591 -11.27 2.77 -1.72
N ILE A 592 -10.08 2.47 -1.23
CA ILE A 592 -9.88 1.98 0.14
C ILE A 592 -9.14 3.00 1.00
N VAL A 593 -7.95 3.44 0.57
CA VAL A 593 -7.13 4.37 1.37
C VAL A 593 -7.80 5.73 1.45
N ASN A 594 -8.27 6.22 0.31
CA ASN A 594 -8.95 7.53 0.20
C ASN A 594 -10.46 7.48 0.46
N PHE A 595 -10.97 6.44 1.11
CA PHE A 595 -12.39 6.35 1.46
C PHE A 595 -12.70 7.25 2.66
N ASP A 596 -13.23 8.45 2.40
CA ASP A 596 -13.56 9.46 3.39
C ASP A 596 -15.05 9.50 3.76
N SER A 597 -15.43 10.40 4.66
CA SER A 597 -16.82 10.62 5.08
C SER A 597 -17.74 10.97 3.91
N ARG A 598 -17.25 11.74 2.92
CA ARG A 598 -18.05 12.11 1.73
C ARG A 598 -18.25 10.92 0.80
N ALA A 599 -17.21 10.12 0.56
CA ALA A 599 -17.32 8.90 -0.21
C ALA A 599 -18.24 7.88 0.50
N GLN A 600 -18.21 7.85 1.84
CA GLN A 600 -19.09 7.03 2.66
C GLN A 600 -20.56 7.43 2.47
N VAL A 601 -20.89 8.72 2.60
CA VAL A 601 -22.24 9.24 2.39
C VAL A 601 -22.72 8.96 0.96
N ALA A 602 -21.89 9.25 -0.04
CA ALA A 602 -22.24 8.98 -1.44
C ALA A 602 -22.50 7.48 -1.70
N MET A 603 -21.71 6.59 -1.10
CA MET A 603 -21.93 5.15 -1.21
C MET A 603 -23.22 4.70 -0.52
N VAL A 604 -23.51 5.24 0.67
CA VAL A 604 -24.77 4.96 1.39
C VAL A 604 -25.97 5.44 0.58
N GLU A 605 -25.88 6.63 -0.05
CA GLU A 605 -26.93 7.13 -0.94
C GLU A 605 -27.13 6.26 -2.16
N GLN A 606 -26.04 5.80 -2.81
CA GLN A 606 -26.12 4.86 -3.93
C GLN A 606 -26.75 3.51 -3.52
N VAL A 607 -26.38 2.97 -2.36
CA VAL A 607 -26.99 1.73 -1.85
C VAL A 607 -28.47 1.96 -1.54
N LYS A 608 -28.80 3.10 -0.94
CA LYS A 608 -30.20 3.45 -0.66
C LYS A 608 -31.02 3.59 -1.95
N SER A 609 -30.52 4.31 -2.96
CA SER A 609 -31.20 4.43 -4.26
C SER A 609 -31.37 3.06 -4.93
N PHE A 610 -30.30 2.24 -4.95
CA PHE A 610 -30.37 0.88 -5.49
C PHE A 610 -31.41 0.01 -4.78
N THR A 611 -31.48 0.07 -3.43
CA THR A 611 -32.46 -0.69 -2.64
C THR A 611 -33.88 -0.19 -2.84
N THR A 612 -34.07 1.15 -2.95
CA THR A 612 -35.40 1.73 -3.25
C THR A 612 -35.84 1.42 -4.67
N ASP A 613 -34.95 1.47 -5.64
CA ASP A 613 -35.25 1.12 -7.03
C ASP A 613 -35.56 -0.38 -7.20
N LEU A 614 -34.78 -1.25 -6.55
CA LEU A 614 -35.08 -2.68 -6.52
C LEU A 614 -36.41 -2.96 -5.80
N GLY A 615 -36.61 -2.33 -4.64
CA GLY A 615 -37.85 -2.46 -3.87
C GLY A 615 -39.08 -1.98 -4.65
N SER A 616 -38.99 -0.83 -5.29
CA SER A 616 -40.07 -0.28 -6.12
C SER A 616 -40.34 -1.12 -7.37
N ALA A 617 -39.28 -1.63 -8.00
CA ALA A 617 -39.41 -2.54 -9.16
C ALA A 617 -40.09 -3.87 -8.75
N TRP A 618 -39.70 -4.47 -7.62
CA TRP A 618 -40.28 -5.70 -7.11
C TRP A 618 -41.70 -5.49 -6.62
N LEU A 619 -41.98 -4.44 -5.87
CA LEU A 619 -43.34 -4.10 -5.41
C LEU A 619 -44.24 -3.73 -6.58
N GLY A 620 -43.73 -3.01 -7.58
CA GLY A 620 -44.45 -2.72 -8.81
C GLY A 620 -44.78 -3.95 -9.64
N GLN A 621 -43.91 -4.95 -9.68
CA GLN A 621 -44.18 -6.27 -10.31
C GLN A 621 -45.21 -7.05 -9.48
N LEU A 622 -45.06 -7.11 -8.15
CA LEU A 622 -45.97 -7.79 -7.26
C LEU A 622 -47.40 -7.18 -7.31
N ALA A 623 -47.51 -5.86 -7.40
CA ALA A 623 -48.79 -5.15 -7.51
C ALA A 623 -49.54 -5.46 -8.83
N LYS A 624 -48.81 -5.79 -9.89
CA LYS A 624 -49.39 -6.19 -11.19
C LYS A 624 -49.83 -7.66 -11.23
N TYR A 625 -49.36 -8.48 -10.31
CA TYR A 625 -49.68 -9.92 -10.29
C TYR A 625 -51.19 -10.24 -10.05
N PRO A 626 -51.86 -9.59 -9.07
CA PRO A 626 -53.29 -9.83 -8.84
C PRO A 626 -54.16 -9.46 -10.05
N GLN A 627 -53.86 -8.37 -10.74
CA GLN A 627 -54.57 -7.95 -11.94
C GLN A 627 -54.36 -8.88 -13.11
N ARG A 628 -53.09 -9.36 -13.33
CA ARG A 628 -52.79 -10.36 -14.35
C ARG A 628 -53.48 -11.71 -14.06
N LEU A 629 -53.51 -12.11 -12.79
CA LEU A 629 -54.19 -13.32 -12.36
C LEU A 629 -55.72 -13.19 -12.57
N LYS A 630 -56.31 -12.04 -12.25
CA LYS A 630 -57.73 -11.75 -12.43
C LYS A 630 -58.09 -11.75 -13.91
N THR A 631 -57.34 -11.05 -14.75
CA THR A 631 -57.57 -11.05 -16.21
C THR A 631 -57.32 -12.41 -16.84
N TRP A 632 -56.35 -13.18 -16.36
CA TRP A 632 -56.11 -14.53 -16.80
C TRP A 632 -57.24 -15.49 -16.39
N TRP A 633 -57.80 -15.33 -15.20
CA TRP A 633 -58.91 -16.17 -14.70
C TRP A 633 -60.23 -15.87 -15.37
N THR A 634 -60.53 -14.65 -15.74
CA THR A 634 -61.79 -14.21 -16.36
C THR A 634 -61.90 -14.44 -17.86
N GLN A 635 -60.86 -14.79 -18.53
CA GLN A 635 -60.90 -15.10 -19.97
C GLN A 635 -61.38 -16.54 -20.20
N PRO A 636 -62.03 -16.88 -21.36
CA PRO A 636 -62.58 -18.21 -21.63
C PRO A 636 -61.49 -19.29 -21.63
N TRP A 637 -61.82 -20.42 -21.03
CA TRP A 637 -60.93 -21.56 -20.89
C TRP A 637 -60.77 -22.33 -22.21
N ASN A 638 -59.54 -22.33 -22.77
CA ASN A 638 -59.13 -23.06 -23.94
C ASN A 638 -58.10 -24.13 -23.59
N PHE A 639 -57.96 -25.16 -24.43
CA PHE A 639 -56.99 -26.24 -24.25
C PHE A 639 -55.52 -25.71 -24.03
N ALA A 640 -55.18 -24.62 -24.70
CA ALA A 640 -53.88 -23.96 -24.53
C ALA A 640 -53.66 -23.49 -23.08
N ARG A 641 -54.69 -22.99 -22.41
CA ARG A 641 -54.62 -22.51 -21.03
C ARG A 641 -54.58 -23.60 -20.00
N VAL A 642 -55.30 -24.69 -20.23
CA VAL A 642 -55.16 -25.89 -19.38
C VAL A 642 -53.72 -26.39 -19.42
N ARG A 643 -53.12 -26.37 -20.61
CA ARG A 643 -51.68 -26.71 -20.77
C ARG A 643 -50.77 -25.72 -20.04
N GLU A 644 -51.00 -24.39 -20.12
CA GLU A 644 -50.25 -23.38 -19.42
C GLU A 644 -50.36 -23.54 -17.89
N LEU A 645 -51.54 -23.80 -17.37
CA LEU A 645 -51.77 -24.07 -15.95
C LEU A 645 -51.05 -25.34 -15.50
N LEU A 646 -51.13 -26.41 -16.27
CA LEU A 646 -50.43 -27.66 -16.00
C LEU A 646 -48.91 -27.46 -16.04
N MET A 647 -48.39 -26.71 -17.02
CA MET A 647 -46.96 -26.38 -17.10
C MET A 647 -46.55 -25.47 -15.98
N GLY A 648 -47.36 -24.45 -15.61
CA GLY A 648 -47.12 -23.55 -14.51
C GLY A 648 -47.08 -24.21 -13.12
N ILE A 649 -47.74 -25.36 -12.96
CA ILE A 649 -47.71 -26.17 -11.72
C ILE A 649 -46.65 -27.26 -11.80
N LEU A 650 -46.59 -28.00 -12.92
CA LEU A 650 -45.72 -29.17 -13.06
C LEU A 650 -44.23 -28.75 -13.14
N VAL A 651 -43.90 -27.62 -13.80
CA VAL A 651 -42.52 -27.17 -13.93
C VAL A 651 -41.94 -26.76 -12.58
N PRO A 652 -42.58 -25.89 -11.74
CA PRO A 652 -42.08 -25.59 -10.40
C PRO A 652 -42.05 -26.82 -9.50
N VAL A 653 -43.05 -27.69 -9.54
CA VAL A 653 -43.08 -28.95 -8.77
C VAL A 653 -41.94 -29.87 -9.19
N ALA A 654 -41.72 -30.03 -10.50
CA ALA A 654 -40.58 -30.79 -11.03
C ALA A 654 -39.25 -30.16 -10.64
N LEU A 655 -39.13 -28.82 -10.70
CA LEU A 655 -37.92 -28.07 -10.31
C LEU A 655 -37.65 -28.20 -8.80
N VAL A 656 -38.68 -28.05 -7.97
CA VAL A 656 -38.58 -28.27 -6.51
C VAL A 656 -38.27 -29.74 -6.22
N GLY A 657 -38.91 -30.68 -6.93
CA GLY A 657 -38.59 -32.10 -6.82
C GLY A 657 -37.14 -32.41 -7.23
N LEU A 658 -36.67 -31.79 -8.31
CA LEU A 658 -35.30 -31.91 -8.78
C LEU A 658 -34.30 -31.27 -7.81
N LEU A 659 -34.61 -30.07 -7.25
CA LEU A 659 -33.82 -29.40 -6.23
C LEU A 659 -33.79 -30.21 -4.92
N LEU A 660 -34.92 -30.76 -4.49
CA LEU A 660 -34.99 -31.64 -3.32
C LEU A 660 -34.24 -32.96 -3.58
N ARG A 661 -34.32 -33.47 -4.78
CA ARG A 661 -33.56 -34.68 -5.18
C ARG A 661 -32.05 -34.35 -5.31
N TRP A 662 -31.69 -33.20 -5.85
CA TRP A 662 -30.31 -32.72 -5.94
C TRP A 662 -29.79 -32.39 -4.56
N GLY A 663 -30.58 -31.72 -3.71
CA GLY A 663 -30.26 -31.46 -2.29
C GLY A 663 -30.10 -32.77 -1.52
N ARG A 664 -30.98 -33.76 -1.73
CA ARG A 664 -30.82 -35.12 -1.16
C ARG A 664 -29.63 -35.87 -1.75
N TRP A 665 -29.31 -35.69 -3.04
CA TRP A 665 -28.10 -36.26 -3.65
C TRP A 665 -26.84 -35.52 -3.23
N GLY A 666 -26.90 -34.20 -3.08
CA GLY A 666 -25.84 -33.41 -2.47
C GLY A 666 -25.64 -33.76 -0.99
N TRP A 667 -26.75 -33.96 -0.25
CA TRP A 667 -26.74 -34.40 1.14
C TRP A 667 -26.23 -35.85 1.27
N LEU A 668 -26.58 -36.72 0.41
CA LEU A 668 -26.09 -38.12 0.37
C LEU A 668 -24.61 -38.19 -0.09
N ARG A 669 -24.17 -37.33 -1.01
CA ARG A 669 -22.76 -37.19 -1.40
C ARG A 669 -21.96 -36.40 -0.36
N SER A 670 -22.56 -35.43 0.34
CA SER A 670 -21.89 -34.64 1.35
C SER A 670 -21.73 -35.36 2.70
N GLY A 671 -22.31 -36.59 2.85
CA GLY A 671 -22.15 -37.37 4.11
C GLY A 671 -22.69 -36.68 5.36
N TRP A 672 -23.51 -35.63 5.21
CA TRP A 672 -24.24 -34.96 6.28
C TRP A 672 -25.59 -35.62 6.57
N GLY A 673 -25.85 -36.77 5.99
CA GLY A 673 -26.85 -37.68 6.50
C GLY A 673 -26.45 -38.11 7.91
N PRO A 674 -27.37 -38.44 8.81
CA PRO A 674 -27.01 -39.03 10.07
C PRO A 674 -25.98 -40.11 9.77
N ALA A 675 -24.75 -39.90 10.24
CA ALA A 675 -23.62 -40.78 9.98
C ALA A 675 -24.09 -42.23 9.94
N ASP A 676 -23.52 -43.08 9.10
CA ASP A 676 -23.72 -44.52 9.10
C ASP A 676 -23.58 -45.02 10.54
N TYR A 677 -24.67 -44.84 11.27
CA TYR A 677 -24.79 -45.42 12.57
C TYR A 677 -24.89 -46.89 12.30
N ASP A 678 -23.82 -47.60 12.59
CA ASP A 678 -23.82 -49.04 12.72
C ASP A 678 -25.18 -49.43 13.30
N PRO A 679 -25.94 -50.32 12.65
CA PRO A 679 -27.27 -50.69 13.09
C PRO A 679 -27.28 -51.14 14.58
N VAL A 680 -26.17 -51.67 15.06
CA VAL A 680 -25.97 -52.01 16.47
C VAL A 680 -25.95 -50.77 17.36
N ARG A 681 -25.20 -49.71 16.98
CA ARG A 681 -25.18 -48.43 17.69
C ARG A 681 -26.55 -47.74 17.73
N ARG A 682 -27.27 -47.81 16.63
CA ARG A 682 -28.64 -47.25 16.50
C ARG A 682 -29.61 -47.99 17.42
N THR A 683 -29.52 -49.32 17.42
CA THR A 683 -30.36 -50.17 18.29
C THR A 683 -30.03 -50.00 19.75
N ALA A 684 -28.74 -49.92 20.12
CA ALA A 684 -28.30 -49.65 21.48
C ALA A 684 -28.79 -48.26 21.96
N GLY A 685 -28.78 -47.24 21.09
CA GLY A 685 -29.32 -45.88 21.41
C GLY A 685 -30.81 -45.91 21.72
N ARG A 686 -31.62 -46.67 20.94
CA ARG A 686 -33.07 -46.86 21.21
C ARG A 686 -33.32 -47.55 22.53
N TRP A 687 -32.53 -48.56 22.85
CA TRP A 687 -32.66 -49.27 24.13
C TRP A 687 -32.27 -48.40 25.32
N LEU A 688 -31.22 -47.56 25.21
CA LEU A 688 -30.82 -46.60 26.24
C LEU A 688 -31.94 -45.58 26.55
N THR A 689 -32.63 -45.08 25.55
CA THR A 689 -33.77 -44.15 25.75
C THR A 689 -35.00 -44.84 26.35
N GLN A 690 -35.19 -46.14 26.10
CA GLN A 690 -36.34 -46.89 26.60
C GLN A 690 -36.14 -47.44 28.01
N LEU A 691 -34.89 -47.58 28.48
CA LEU A 691 -34.50 -48.12 29.78
C LEU A 691 -34.04 -47.04 30.77
N ALA A 692 -34.17 -45.77 30.43
CA ALA A 692 -33.65 -44.61 31.26
C ALA A 692 -34.22 -44.53 32.68
N ALA A 693 -35.10 -45.44 33.11
CA ALA A 693 -35.75 -45.47 34.44
C ALA A 693 -35.68 -46.79 35.16
N GLY A 694 -34.67 -47.67 34.92
CA GLY A 694 -34.65 -48.99 35.57
C GLY A 694 -33.30 -49.43 36.13
N PRO A 695 -33.29 -50.35 37.11
CA PRO A 695 -32.16 -50.59 38.03
C PRO A 695 -31.08 -51.59 37.55
N ASP A 696 -30.91 -51.89 36.26
CA ASP A 696 -29.89 -52.85 35.78
C ASP A 696 -28.67 -52.05 35.25
N ASP A 697 -27.76 -51.65 36.14
CA ASP A 697 -26.57 -50.86 35.79
C ASP A 697 -25.63 -51.58 34.78
N ASP A 698 -25.52 -52.90 34.84
CA ASP A 698 -24.68 -53.70 33.93
C ASP A 698 -25.18 -53.67 32.50
N VAL A 699 -26.49 -53.81 32.29
CA VAL A 699 -27.10 -53.72 30.94
C VAL A 699 -26.99 -52.33 30.38
N MET A 700 -27.10 -51.31 31.20
CA MET A 700 -26.90 -49.93 30.79
C MET A 700 -25.45 -49.62 30.42
N ALA A 701 -24.48 -50.19 31.18
CA ALA A 701 -23.05 -50.08 30.86
C ALA A 701 -22.71 -50.77 29.53
N ASP A 702 -23.24 -51.96 29.29
CA ASP A 702 -23.05 -52.68 28.02
C ASP A 702 -23.69 -51.98 26.85
N LEU A 703 -24.89 -51.40 26.98
CA LEU A 703 -25.53 -50.59 25.98
C LEU A 703 -24.77 -49.31 25.67
N ARG A 704 -24.17 -48.68 26.70
CA ARG A 704 -23.30 -47.51 26.50
C ARG A 704 -22.02 -47.88 25.77
N ARG A 705 -21.42 -49.06 26.07
CA ARG A 705 -20.26 -49.58 25.34
C ARG A 705 -20.59 -49.84 23.85
N LEU A 706 -21.73 -50.42 23.56
CA LEU A 706 -22.21 -50.67 22.19
C LEU A 706 -22.49 -49.36 21.44
N ARG A 707 -22.95 -48.31 22.11
CA ARG A 707 -23.26 -47.03 21.50
C ARG A 707 -22.07 -46.11 21.29
N TYR A 708 -21.20 -46.01 22.32
CA TYR A 708 -20.14 -44.99 22.35
C TYR A 708 -18.73 -45.61 22.36
N GLY A 709 -18.57 -46.87 22.66
CA GLY A 709 -17.28 -47.57 22.76
C GLY A 709 -16.67 -47.93 21.40
N PRO A 710 -15.35 -48.15 21.32
CA PRO A 710 -14.68 -48.70 20.16
C PRO A 710 -15.16 -50.13 19.87
N ARG A 711 -15.23 -50.55 18.62
CA ARG A 711 -15.77 -51.88 18.21
C ARG A 711 -15.05 -53.04 18.84
N GLU A 712 -13.77 -52.91 19.17
CA GLU A 712 -12.93 -53.93 19.82
C GLU A 712 -13.36 -54.24 21.24
N THR A 713 -14.08 -53.35 21.92
CA THR A 713 -14.58 -53.48 23.28
C THR A 713 -16.06 -53.86 23.36
N TRP A 714 -16.70 -54.15 22.23
CA TRP A 714 -18.12 -54.45 22.22
C TRP A 714 -18.45 -55.82 22.79
N PRO A 715 -19.36 -55.88 23.72
CA PRO A 715 -19.93 -57.14 24.10
C PRO A 715 -20.82 -57.66 22.94
N GLU A 716 -21.13 -58.96 22.97
CA GLU A 716 -21.96 -59.58 21.94
C GLU A 716 -23.34 -58.90 21.87
N SER A 717 -23.56 -58.17 20.81
CA SER A 717 -24.69 -57.22 20.67
C SER A 717 -26.05 -57.91 20.81
N GLN A 718 -26.19 -59.17 20.32
CA GLN A 718 -27.44 -59.93 20.41
C GLN A 718 -27.78 -60.32 21.86
N VAL A 719 -26.78 -60.67 22.67
CA VAL A 719 -26.95 -61.00 24.09
C VAL A 719 -27.38 -59.77 24.88
N VAL A 720 -26.70 -58.61 24.63
CA VAL A 720 -27.03 -57.35 25.31
C VAL A 720 -28.46 -56.91 24.97
N PHE A 721 -28.89 -56.98 23.70
CA PHE A 721 -30.24 -56.60 23.34
C PHE A 721 -31.31 -57.56 23.87
N ARG A 722 -31.01 -58.84 24.01
CA ARG A 722 -31.90 -59.81 24.66
C ARG A 722 -32.04 -59.47 26.17
N ARG A 723 -30.95 -59.17 26.89
CA ARG A 723 -30.96 -58.72 28.29
C ARG A 723 -31.74 -57.38 28.43
N ALA A 724 -31.53 -56.42 27.57
CA ALA A 724 -32.26 -55.17 27.56
C ALA A 724 -33.77 -55.38 27.37
N LYS A 725 -34.20 -56.35 26.50
CA LYS A 725 -35.58 -56.68 26.30
C LYS A 725 -36.20 -57.34 27.55
N ILE A 726 -35.45 -58.14 28.29
CA ILE A 726 -35.89 -58.78 29.53
C ILE A 726 -36.01 -57.72 30.63
N ALA A 727 -35.01 -56.85 30.79
CA ALA A 727 -35.00 -55.76 31.75
C ALA A 727 -36.22 -54.83 31.56
N ARG A 728 -36.57 -54.50 30.34
CA ARG A 728 -37.77 -53.71 30.03
C ARG A 728 -39.08 -54.40 30.42
N ARG A 729 -39.13 -55.73 30.31
CA ARG A 729 -40.33 -56.50 30.71
C ARG A 729 -40.48 -56.54 32.24
N ARG A 730 -39.35 -56.56 33.00
CA ARG A 730 -39.37 -56.58 34.48
C ARG A 730 -39.66 -55.19 35.08
N GLY A 731 -39.32 -54.07 34.37
CA GLY A 731 -39.55 -52.72 34.82
C GLY A 731 -40.93 -52.13 34.48
N ARG A 732 -41.90 -52.89 33.92
CA ARG A 732 -43.30 -52.45 33.78
C ARG A 732 -44.02 -52.74 35.07
N PRO A 733 -44.53 -51.75 35.81
CA PRO A 733 -45.44 -52.01 36.92
C PRO A 733 -46.69 -52.74 36.39
N ARG A 734 -47.13 -53.78 37.15
CA ARG A 734 -48.41 -54.49 36.91
C ARG A 734 -49.59 -53.58 37.18
#